data_d14e32c22d769b4b0a9ef6b152ffb07e
#
_entry.id   d14e32c22d769b4b0a9ef6b152ffb07e
#
_cell.length_a   1.000
_cell.length_b   1.000
_cell.length_c   1.000
_cell.angle_alpha   90.00
_cell.angle_beta   90.00
_cell.angle_gamma   90.00
#
_symmetry.space_group_name_H-M   'P 1'
#
loop_
_entity.id
_entity.type
_entity.pdbx_description
1 polymer ?
#
loop_
_entity_poly.entity_id
_entity_poly.type
_entity_poly.pdbx_seq_one_letter_code
_entity_poly.pdbx_strand_id
1 'polypeptide(L)'
;MKKLLSLPPNLVGSFHNVTGYSHEEYFCTNDPIGHKLGSGGGTTWLLESCHRNDAPKSSFDEWLASEKRILLHAGGQSRRLPSYAPSGKILTPIPVFRWERGQRLDQSLLSLQLPLYERLMALAPDNIHTMVVSGDVYIRAAQQLPPVPDADVVCYGLWLDSSIAKDHGVFVSTHSAPSVLQTMLQKPSVAKLNELLQTGFYLTDIGVWMLSDRAVRLLNARSHERGYYDLYSDFGCSLGTHPVVDDPELKALTVAIVPLPGGEFYHFGTSGEMISSMVSIQNIVNDQREIMHHGRKPQPSLFVQNAITEITFDSSNRNIWVENSYVGPNWSLTHDNIITGMPHNRWHLRLNPGECIDVIPVGDKQYCLRRYAITDRFDGDEQQRRQFPVFDDDAFLQTEMPWTDDNRQGIEPISMMSAEEISTHANLERLVAQRRHFRKDNWQALALNHHHSVFYQLDLDDASRAFQQHGIPLPPELNDSEPLMKRIQDGMFRGQSDHAFSLLRQGLTSTVLSQRQQPRKSVYDDQIVWGRSPVRIDIAGGWTDTPPNCLMEGGNVVNLAIELNGQQPLQAYVRACREPHIVLRSIDLGAIEVVETYEQLADFSHVGSPFSIPKAALVLAGFHPNYSAEHFCSLRQQLEAFGCGIELTLLSAIPAGSGLGTSSILAATVLGAVSDFCSLAWDKNEICHRTLVLEQLLTTGGGWQDQFGGVLGGVKLLQTERGFSQQPLVRWLPDDLYTQPDYAACHLLYYTGITRTAKQILAEIVKGMFLNKNEQLRLLREMKAHAIDMSEAISRHDFNLMGRLVARSWEQNKTLDLGTNPPAVAQLTSLIHDLCLGYKLPGAGGGDYLYMVAKDPEAAARIRQVLTVNALNANARFVNMTLSRQGLQVSRS
;
A
#
# COMPACT_ATOMS: atom_id res chain seq x y z
N MET A 1 -8.91 -15.67 -1.45
CA MET A 1 -7.60 -16.14 -2.00
C MET A 1 -6.82 -16.83 -0.89
N LYS A 2 -6.67 -18.12 -0.96
CA LYS A 2 -6.05 -18.94 0.09
C LYS A 2 -4.55 -19.10 -0.12
N LYS A 3 -3.77 -19.06 0.95
CA LYS A 3 -2.31 -19.28 0.95
C LYS A 3 -2.04 -20.70 1.43
N LEU A 4 -1.31 -21.47 0.64
CA LEU A 4 -0.94 -22.85 0.94
C LEU A 4 0.57 -22.90 1.17
N LEU A 5 0.98 -23.39 2.33
CA LEU A 5 2.37 -23.40 2.75
C LEU A 5 2.89 -24.84 2.91
N SER A 6 3.95 -25.19 2.18
CA SER A 6 4.74 -26.37 2.47
C SER A 6 5.82 -25.97 3.50
N LEU A 7 5.75 -26.50 4.71
CA LEU A 7 6.57 -26.10 5.86
C LEU A 7 7.34 -27.28 6.46
N PRO A 8 8.41 -27.05 7.24
CA PRO A 8 9.01 -28.07 8.07
C PRO A 8 7.99 -28.69 9.05
N PRO A 9 8.08 -30.00 9.36
CA PRO A 9 7.07 -30.69 10.17
C PRO A 9 6.78 -30.06 11.54
N ASN A 10 7.80 -29.57 12.25
CA ASN A 10 7.65 -28.90 13.55
C ASN A 10 6.89 -27.56 13.45
N LEU A 11 7.00 -26.87 12.32
CA LEU A 11 6.33 -25.60 12.09
C LEU A 11 4.86 -25.76 11.69
N VAL A 12 4.49 -26.86 11.00
CA VAL A 12 3.09 -27.09 10.57
C VAL A 12 2.12 -27.01 11.75
N GLY A 13 2.44 -27.70 12.86
CA GLY A 13 1.56 -27.72 14.05
C GLY A 13 1.50 -26.41 14.83
N SER A 14 2.53 -25.59 14.77
CA SER A 14 2.65 -24.35 15.55
C SER A 14 2.45 -23.07 14.73
N PHE A 15 2.35 -23.15 13.40
CA PHE A 15 2.32 -22.00 12.49
C PHE A 15 1.29 -20.95 12.90
N HIS A 16 0.04 -21.36 13.10
CA HIS A 16 -1.06 -20.44 13.43
C HIS A 16 -0.87 -19.78 14.82
N ASN A 17 -0.35 -20.54 15.79
CA ASN A 17 -0.06 -20.03 17.14
C ASN A 17 1.08 -19.01 17.16
N VAL A 18 2.14 -19.27 16.39
CA VAL A 18 3.33 -18.39 16.39
C VAL A 18 3.14 -17.15 15.51
N THR A 19 2.36 -17.25 14.43
CA THR A 19 2.12 -16.14 13.49
C THR A 19 0.84 -15.34 13.76
N GLY A 20 -0.18 -15.98 14.33
CA GLY A 20 -1.53 -15.41 14.48
C GLY A 20 -2.37 -15.42 13.20
N TYR A 21 -1.89 -16.01 12.11
CA TYR A 21 -2.65 -16.11 10.85
C TYR A 21 -3.81 -17.12 10.98
N SER A 22 -4.94 -16.82 10.33
CA SER A 22 -6.14 -17.65 10.43
C SER A 22 -6.06 -18.96 9.65
N HIS A 23 -6.74 -20.00 10.12
CA HIS A 23 -6.87 -21.26 9.41
C HIS A 23 -7.73 -21.16 8.12
N GLU A 24 -8.60 -20.16 8.04
CA GLU A 24 -9.44 -19.93 6.87
C GLU A 24 -8.60 -19.43 5.69
N GLU A 25 -7.61 -18.56 5.97
CA GLU A 25 -6.79 -17.92 4.97
C GLU A 25 -5.53 -18.72 4.65
N TYR A 26 -4.97 -19.45 5.62
CA TYR A 26 -3.72 -20.20 5.48
C TYR A 26 -3.93 -21.68 5.75
N PHE A 27 -3.43 -22.52 4.84
CA PHE A 27 -3.33 -23.96 5.00
C PHE A 27 -1.86 -24.40 4.99
N CYS A 28 -1.46 -25.22 5.96
CA CYS A 28 -0.07 -25.65 6.13
C CYS A 28 0.02 -27.18 6.11
N THR A 29 1.01 -27.70 5.39
CA THR A 29 1.38 -29.11 5.44
C THR A 29 2.86 -29.32 5.18
N ASN A 30 3.37 -30.52 5.40
CA ASN A 30 4.72 -30.97 5.05
C ASN A 30 4.64 -32.17 4.10
N ASP A 31 5.75 -32.46 3.45
CA ASP A 31 5.87 -33.69 2.68
C ASP A 31 5.69 -34.91 3.60
N PRO A 32 5.18 -36.04 3.09
CA PRO A 32 5.05 -37.29 3.86
C PRO A 32 6.40 -37.71 4.44
N ILE A 33 6.39 -38.14 5.70
CA ILE A 33 7.63 -38.54 6.42
C ILE A 33 8.33 -39.67 5.66
N GLY A 34 9.63 -39.47 5.39
CA GLY A 34 10.47 -40.48 4.69
C GLY A 34 10.33 -40.48 3.15
N HIS A 35 9.48 -39.64 2.58
CA HIS A 35 9.30 -39.51 1.14
C HIS A 35 9.76 -38.16 0.63
N LYS A 36 10.66 -38.15 -0.35
CA LYS A 36 11.01 -36.94 -1.10
C LYS A 36 10.15 -36.87 -2.35
N LEU A 37 9.28 -35.89 -2.44
CA LEU A 37 8.34 -35.75 -3.57
C LEU A 37 8.92 -34.91 -4.71
N GLY A 38 9.91 -34.07 -4.46
CA GLY A 38 10.35 -33.02 -5.39
C GLY A 38 9.40 -31.80 -5.33
N SER A 39 9.78 -30.71 -5.94
CA SER A 39 8.99 -29.46 -5.89
C SER A 39 7.65 -29.58 -6.61
N GLY A 40 7.57 -30.34 -7.71
CA GLY A 40 6.31 -30.62 -8.43
C GLY A 40 5.41 -31.58 -7.65
N GLY A 41 5.97 -32.68 -7.12
CA GLY A 41 5.24 -33.61 -6.26
C GLY A 41 4.77 -32.96 -4.94
N GLY A 42 5.57 -32.09 -4.36
CA GLY A 42 5.20 -31.29 -3.17
C GLY A 42 4.06 -30.29 -3.49
N THR A 43 4.03 -29.69 -4.69
CA THR A 43 2.91 -28.87 -5.18
C THR A 43 1.62 -29.68 -5.23
N THR A 44 1.67 -30.86 -5.86
CA THR A 44 0.53 -31.80 -5.94
C THR A 44 0.03 -32.19 -4.55
N TRP A 45 0.93 -32.63 -3.67
CA TRP A 45 0.62 -33.03 -2.32
C TRP A 45 -0.06 -31.93 -1.51
N LEU A 46 0.44 -30.68 -1.64
CA LEU A 46 -0.09 -29.52 -0.93
C LEU A 46 -1.51 -29.18 -1.41
N LEU A 47 -1.76 -29.19 -2.73
CA LEU A 47 -3.08 -28.97 -3.31
C LEU A 47 -4.08 -30.04 -2.88
N GLU A 48 -3.72 -31.30 -3.01
CA GLU A 48 -4.60 -32.42 -2.64
C GLU A 48 -4.88 -32.49 -1.14
N SER A 49 -3.87 -32.17 -0.31
CA SER A 49 -4.05 -32.12 1.14
C SER A 49 -5.01 -31.00 1.54
N CYS A 50 -4.90 -29.84 0.91
CA CYS A 50 -5.85 -28.74 1.12
C CYS A 50 -7.25 -29.08 0.64
N HIS A 51 -7.40 -29.68 -0.54
CA HIS A 51 -8.69 -30.15 -1.05
C HIS A 51 -9.37 -31.14 -0.09
N ARG A 52 -8.65 -32.14 0.40
CA ARG A 52 -9.17 -33.10 1.39
C ARG A 52 -9.61 -32.47 2.69
N ASN A 53 -8.95 -31.37 3.08
CA ASN A 53 -9.30 -30.62 4.28
C ASN A 53 -10.54 -29.72 4.08
N ASP A 54 -10.57 -28.96 2.98
CA ASP A 54 -11.57 -27.91 2.77
C ASP A 54 -12.87 -28.43 2.17
N ALA A 55 -12.79 -29.35 1.22
CA ALA A 55 -13.92 -29.77 0.42
C ALA A 55 -13.92 -31.27 0.05
N PRO A 56 -13.89 -32.18 1.04
CA PRO A 56 -13.73 -33.62 0.82
C PRO A 56 -14.83 -34.28 -0.01
N LYS A 57 -15.95 -33.57 -0.24
CA LYS A 57 -17.09 -34.08 -1.01
C LYS A 57 -17.16 -33.56 -2.44
N SER A 58 -16.40 -32.54 -2.80
CA SER A 58 -16.32 -32.01 -4.17
C SER A 58 -15.29 -32.76 -4.98
N SER A 59 -15.37 -32.69 -6.31
CA SER A 59 -14.29 -33.14 -7.17
C SER A 59 -13.08 -32.18 -7.03
N PHE A 60 -11.87 -32.69 -7.30
CA PHE A 60 -10.67 -31.86 -7.27
C PHE A 60 -10.76 -30.70 -8.27
N ASP A 61 -11.33 -30.93 -9.45
CA ASP A 61 -11.49 -29.93 -10.50
C ASP A 61 -12.46 -28.81 -10.10
N GLU A 62 -13.59 -29.14 -9.48
CA GLU A 62 -14.55 -28.14 -8.97
C GLU A 62 -13.93 -27.30 -7.86
N TRP A 63 -13.21 -27.93 -6.94
CA TRP A 63 -12.52 -27.24 -5.87
C TRP A 63 -11.38 -26.36 -6.42
N LEU A 64 -10.62 -26.83 -7.40
CA LEU A 64 -9.52 -26.07 -8.02
C LEU A 64 -10.05 -24.79 -8.66
N ALA A 65 -11.15 -24.85 -9.41
CA ALA A 65 -11.79 -23.72 -10.06
C ALA A 65 -12.55 -22.77 -9.11
N SER A 66 -12.76 -23.14 -7.85
CA SER A 66 -13.61 -22.38 -6.92
C SER A 66 -12.98 -21.07 -6.40
N GLU A 67 -11.65 -21.02 -6.26
CA GLU A 67 -10.91 -19.83 -5.79
C GLU A 67 -9.45 -19.84 -6.23
N LYS A 68 -8.85 -18.66 -6.23
CA LYS A 68 -7.40 -18.46 -6.50
C LYS A 68 -6.56 -18.78 -5.27
N ARG A 69 -5.42 -19.48 -5.49
CA ARG A 69 -4.50 -19.96 -4.43
C ARG A 69 -3.05 -19.59 -4.71
N ILE A 70 -2.32 -19.25 -3.67
CA ILE A 70 -0.87 -18.99 -3.71
C ILE A 70 -0.19 -20.07 -2.89
N LEU A 71 0.65 -20.86 -3.54
CA LEU A 71 1.44 -21.93 -2.94
C LEU A 71 2.87 -21.45 -2.70
N LEU A 72 3.32 -21.51 -1.45
CA LEU A 72 4.69 -21.13 -1.07
C LEU A 72 5.48 -22.37 -0.64
N HIS A 73 6.52 -22.67 -1.39
CA HIS A 73 7.46 -23.73 -1.04
C HIS A 73 8.51 -23.25 -0.05
N ALA A 74 8.31 -23.60 1.21
CA ALA A 74 9.20 -23.28 2.32
C ALA A 74 9.58 -24.52 3.18
N GLY A 75 9.27 -25.72 2.69
CA GLY A 75 9.43 -26.99 3.40
C GLY A 75 10.83 -27.59 3.44
N GLY A 76 11.81 -26.97 2.78
CA GLY A 76 13.18 -27.46 2.80
C GLY A 76 13.81 -27.41 4.21
N GLN A 77 14.75 -28.34 4.49
CA GLN A 77 15.44 -28.43 5.79
C GLN A 77 16.33 -27.25 6.13
N SER A 78 16.34 -26.19 5.32
CA SER A 78 17.08 -24.91 5.53
C SER A 78 18.57 -25.08 5.91
N ARG A 79 19.21 -26.12 5.41
CA ARG A 79 20.56 -26.58 5.77
C ARG A 79 21.65 -25.53 5.59
N ARG A 80 21.45 -24.59 4.65
CA ARG A 80 22.40 -23.52 4.31
C ARG A 80 22.14 -22.21 5.06
N LEU A 81 21.06 -22.18 5.86
CA LEU A 81 20.70 -21.06 6.75
C LEU A 81 20.35 -21.64 8.13
N PRO A 82 21.34 -22.10 8.89
CA PRO A 82 21.12 -22.82 10.15
C PRO A 82 20.28 -22.04 11.15
N SER A 83 20.54 -20.74 11.34
CA SER A 83 19.87 -19.88 12.32
C SER A 83 18.35 -19.93 12.23
N TYR A 84 17.81 -20.09 11.01
CA TYR A 84 16.36 -20.11 10.77
C TYR A 84 15.82 -21.46 10.28
N ALA A 85 16.66 -22.50 10.33
CA ALA A 85 16.22 -23.87 10.06
C ALA A 85 15.11 -24.35 11.02
N PRO A 86 15.20 -24.09 12.32
CA PRO A 86 14.16 -24.51 13.28
C PRO A 86 12.81 -23.81 13.08
N SER A 87 12.81 -22.50 12.76
CA SER A 87 11.60 -21.69 12.60
C SER A 87 11.10 -21.60 11.15
N GLY A 88 11.82 -22.21 10.20
CA GLY A 88 11.54 -22.09 8.75
C GLY A 88 11.99 -20.75 8.16
N LYS A 89 12.67 -20.78 7.02
CA LYS A 89 13.22 -19.60 6.33
C LYS A 89 12.17 -18.52 6.04
N ILE A 90 10.95 -18.93 5.71
CA ILE A 90 9.87 -18.03 5.37
C ILE A 90 9.46 -17.10 6.52
N LEU A 91 9.71 -17.53 7.76
CA LEU A 91 9.48 -16.72 8.96
C LEU A 91 10.73 -15.98 9.44
N THR A 92 11.80 -15.90 8.62
CA THR A 92 12.97 -15.10 8.94
C THR A 92 12.55 -13.67 9.20
N PRO A 93 12.82 -13.09 10.40
CA PRO A 93 12.53 -11.71 10.69
C PRO A 93 13.39 -10.79 9.82
N ILE A 94 12.75 -9.84 9.17
CA ILE A 94 13.44 -8.90 8.28
C ILE A 94 13.51 -7.53 8.95
N PRO A 95 14.70 -6.92 9.10
CA PRO A 95 14.84 -5.56 9.62
C PRO A 95 14.02 -4.57 8.82
N VAL A 96 13.42 -3.58 9.50
CA VAL A 96 12.66 -2.51 8.85
C VAL A 96 13.55 -1.73 7.90
N PHE A 97 13.03 -1.39 6.73
CA PHE A 97 13.77 -0.65 5.70
C PHE A 97 13.72 0.84 6.02
N ARG A 98 14.87 1.51 6.00
CA ARG A 98 14.96 2.95 6.33
C ARG A 98 14.32 3.88 5.29
N TRP A 99 13.93 3.36 4.13
CA TRP A 99 13.34 4.09 3.01
C TRP A 99 11.83 3.85 2.84
N GLU A 100 11.22 2.95 3.61
CA GLU A 100 9.81 2.60 3.49
C GLU A 100 9.03 3.00 4.75
N ARG A 101 7.78 3.41 4.58
CA ARG A 101 6.86 3.79 5.65
C ARG A 101 5.83 2.71 5.90
N GLY A 102 5.29 2.69 7.13
CA GLY A 102 4.22 1.79 7.53
C GLY A 102 4.67 0.37 7.82
N GLN A 103 5.96 0.16 8.06
CA GLN A 103 6.49 -1.17 8.38
C GLN A 103 6.28 -1.52 9.85
N ARG A 104 6.25 -2.82 10.13
CA ARG A 104 6.08 -3.40 11.46
C ARG A 104 7.38 -4.03 11.94
N LEU A 105 7.64 -3.99 13.26
CA LEU A 105 8.82 -4.65 13.84
C LEU A 105 8.75 -6.18 13.80
N ASP A 106 7.56 -6.74 13.60
CA ASP A 106 7.34 -8.19 13.50
C ASP A 106 7.32 -8.72 12.06
N GLN A 107 7.67 -7.88 11.08
CA GLN A 107 7.69 -8.30 9.68
C GLN A 107 8.65 -9.46 9.45
N SER A 108 8.24 -10.38 8.60
CA SER A 108 9.00 -11.54 8.17
C SER A 108 9.10 -11.60 6.65
N LEU A 109 9.94 -12.51 6.15
CA LEU A 109 10.04 -12.73 4.72
C LEU A 109 8.67 -13.06 4.10
N LEU A 110 7.84 -13.87 4.77
CA LEU A 110 6.47 -14.18 4.34
C LEU A 110 5.61 -12.91 4.19
N SER A 111 5.56 -12.07 5.24
CA SER A 111 4.70 -10.89 5.22
C SER A 111 5.12 -9.87 4.17
N LEU A 112 6.40 -9.83 3.79
CA LEU A 112 6.93 -8.93 2.77
C LEU A 112 6.72 -9.44 1.33
N GLN A 113 6.69 -10.76 1.11
CA GLN A 113 6.47 -11.37 -0.21
C GLN A 113 5.01 -11.31 -0.66
N LEU A 114 4.09 -11.61 0.25
CA LEU A 114 2.67 -11.81 -0.06
C LEU A 114 2.01 -10.67 -0.85
N PRO A 115 2.23 -9.38 -0.54
CA PRO A 115 1.57 -8.29 -1.24
C PRO A 115 1.81 -8.28 -2.76
N LEU A 116 3.02 -8.64 -3.21
CA LEU A 116 3.31 -8.74 -4.65
C LEU A 116 2.56 -9.92 -5.28
N TYR A 117 2.59 -11.07 -4.64
CA TYR A 117 1.94 -12.28 -5.15
C TYR A 117 0.42 -12.15 -5.22
N GLU A 118 -0.18 -11.53 -4.21
CA GLU A 118 -1.61 -11.23 -4.20
C GLU A 118 -2.01 -10.29 -5.35
N ARG A 119 -1.22 -9.25 -5.63
CA ARG A 119 -1.44 -8.34 -6.76
C ARG A 119 -1.34 -9.05 -8.10
N LEU A 120 -0.29 -9.86 -8.31
CA LEU A 120 -0.13 -10.65 -9.53
C LEU A 120 -1.30 -11.61 -9.73
N MET A 121 -1.69 -12.33 -8.67
CA MET A 121 -2.77 -13.30 -8.74
C MET A 121 -4.15 -12.63 -8.94
N ALA A 122 -4.34 -11.42 -8.43
CA ALA A 122 -5.55 -10.63 -8.70
C ALA A 122 -5.70 -10.24 -10.18
N LEU A 123 -4.58 -10.08 -10.90
CA LEU A 123 -4.55 -9.76 -12.33
C LEU A 123 -4.63 -11.02 -13.24
N ALA A 124 -4.57 -12.21 -12.66
CA ALA A 124 -4.57 -13.46 -13.42
C ALA A 124 -5.93 -13.70 -14.12
N PRO A 125 -5.93 -14.25 -15.36
CA PRO A 125 -7.15 -14.68 -16.06
C PRO A 125 -7.97 -15.71 -15.25
N ASP A 126 -9.24 -15.87 -15.63
CA ASP A 126 -10.19 -16.75 -14.93
C ASP A 126 -9.87 -18.26 -15.00
N ASN A 127 -9.02 -18.68 -15.93
CA ASN A 127 -8.55 -20.06 -16.07
C ASN A 127 -7.30 -20.36 -15.21
N ILE A 128 -6.73 -19.36 -14.53
CA ILE A 128 -5.55 -19.48 -13.67
C ILE A 128 -5.96 -19.33 -12.21
N HIS A 129 -5.98 -20.45 -11.49
CA HIS A 129 -6.32 -20.47 -10.06
C HIS A 129 -5.14 -20.79 -9.15
N THR A 130 -3.98 -21.15 -9.72
CA THR A 130 -2.82 -21.59 -8.93
C THR A 130 -1.58 -20.75 -9.25
N MET A 131 -0.95 -20.20 -8.22
CA MET A 131 0.39 -19.61 -8.27
C MET A 131 1.33 -20.42 -7.39
N VAL A 132 2.50 -20.77 -7.91
CA VAL A 132 3.57 -21.45 -7.15
C VAL A 132 4.74 -20.50 -7.01
N VAL A 133 5.22 -20.31 -5.78
CA VAL A 133 6.31 -19.38 -5.49
C VAL A 133 7.34 -19.96 -4.52
N SER A 134 8.59 -19.48 -4.60
CA SER A 134 9.66 -19.84 -3.69
C SER A 134 9.52 -19.06 -2.36
N GLY A 135 9.79 -19.71 -1.23
CA GLY A 135 9.67 -19.14 0.09
C GLY A 135 10.93 -18.44 0.63
N ASP A 136 12.07 -18.49 -0.08
CA ASP A 136 13.36 -17.96 0.40
C ASP A 136 13.87 -16.76 -0.42
N VAL A 137 12.97 -16.04 -1.05
CA VAL A 137 13.26 -14.86 -1.87
C VAL A 137 12.44 -13.66 -1.45
N TYR A 138 12.97 -12.46 -1.62
CA TYR A 138 12.22 -11.22 -1.60
C TYR A 138 12.31 -10.57 -2.96
N ILE A 139 11.17 -10.31 -3.57
CA ILE A 139 11.06 -9.74 -4.92
C ILE A 139 10.40 -8.36 -4.81
N ARG A 140 11.05 -7.35 -5.39
CA ARG A 140 10.45 -6.04 -5.63
C ARG A 140 10.05 -5.94 -7.09
N ALA A 141 9.01 -5.16 -7.34
CA ALA A 141 8.52 -4.87 -8.68
C ALA A 141 8.03 -3.44 -8.76
N ALA A 142 7.85 -2.93 -9.98
CA ALA A 142 7.18 -1.66 -10.21
C ALA A 142 5.77 -1.66 -9.58
N GLN A 143 5.26 -0.48 -9.23
CA GLN A 143 3.90 -0.33 -8.73
C GLN A 143 2.87 -0.73 -9.81
N GLN A 144 3.15 -0.40 -11.05
CA GLN A 144 2.38 -0.81 -12.22
C GLN A 144 2.84 -2.17 -12.71
N LEU A 145 1.91 -3.14 -12.77
CA LEU A 145 2.16 -4.47 -13.31
C LEU A 145 1.35 -4.64 -14.62
N PRO A 146 1.96 -5.20 -15.67
CA PRO A 146 1.23 -5.50 -16.90
C PRO A 146 0.15 -6.56 -16.66
N PRO A 147 -0.89 -6.63 -17.52
CA PRO A 147 -1.84 -7.72 -17.48
C PRO A 147 -1.13 -9.07 -17.59
N VAL A 148 -1.61 -10.06 -16.84
CA VAL A 148 -1.11 -11.43 -16.92
C VAL A 148 -1.57 -12.03 -18.26
N PRO A 149 -0.68 -12.60 -19.09
CA PRO A 149 -1.05 -13.24 -20.34
C PRO A 149 -2.02 -14.42 -20.12
N ASP A 150 -2.94 -14.61 -21.08
CA ASP A 150 -3.80 -15.80 -21.11
C ASP A 150 -3.01 -16.97 -21.71
N ALA A 151 -2.42 -17.77 -20.84
CA ALA A 151 -1.64 -18.96 -21.19
C ALA A 151 -1.82 -20.05 -20.12
N ASP A 152 -1.52 -21.31 -20.45
CA ASP A 152 -1.60 -22.41 -19.48
C ASP A 152 -0.56 -22.28 -18.35
N VAL A 153 0.62 -21.76 -18.70
CA VAL A 153 1.71 -21.49 -17.75
C VAL A 153 2.27 -20.11 -17.99
N VAL A 154 2.31 -19.29 -16.94
CA VAL A 154 2.95 -17.96 -16.98
C VAL A 154 4.10 -17.95 -16.01
N CYS A 155 5.32 -17.74 -16.51
CA CYS A 155 6.55 -17.70 -15.71
C CYS A 155 7.10 -16.28 -15.66
N TYR A 156 7.33 -15.78 -14.46
CA TYR A 156 8.00 -14.48 -14.28
C TYR A 156 9.50 -14.64 -14.16
N GLY A 157 10.23 -13.72 -14.79
CA GLY A 157 11.68 -13.73 -14.76
C GLY A 157 12.29 -12.33 -14.77
N LEU A 158 13.60 -12.27 -14.61
CA LEU A 158 14.40 -11.04 -14.65
C LEU A 158 15.54 -11.16 -15.66
N TRP A 159 15.90 -10.00 -16.26
CA TRP A 159 17.11 -9.86 -17.04
C TRP A 159 18.31 -9.71 -16.09
N LEU A 160 18.97 -10.81 -15.75
CA LEU A 160 20.15 -10.82 -14.89
C LEU A 160 21.39 -11.19 -15.68
N ASP A 161 22.54 -10.71 -15.20
CA ASP A 161 23.84 -11.05 -15.77
C ASP A 161 24.12 -12.56 -15.71
N SER A 162 24.87 -13.07 -16.68
CA SER A 162 25.18 -14.49 -16.79
C SER A 162 25.91 -15.05 -15.56
N SER A 163 26.67 -14.22 -14.84
CA SER A 163 27.35 -14.61 -13.60
C SER A 163 26.38 -14.94 -12.44
N ILE A 164 25.17 -14.38 -12.50
CA ILE A 164 24.08 -14.66 -11.54
C ILE A 164 23.16 -15.74 -12.09
N ALA A 165 22.73 -15.60 -13.34
CA ALA A 165 21.79 -16.49 -14.00
C ALA A 165 22.25 -17.96 -14.03
N LYS A 166 23.57 -18.21 -14.05
CA LYS A 166 24.14 -19.58 -14.03
C LYS A 166 23.73 -20.45 -12.84
N ASP A 167 23.34 -19.84 -11.75
CA ASP A 167 22.95 -20.53 -10.50
C ASP A 167 21.45 -20.81 -10.40
N HIS A 168 20.68 -20.34 -11.40
CA HIS A 168 19.21 -20.42 -11.47
C HIS A 168 18.72 -21.18 -12.71
N GLY A 169 17.42 -21.45 -12.78
CA GLY A 169 16.73 -21.79 -14.02
C GLY A 169 16.67 -20.58 -14.97
N VAL A 170 16.68 -20.81 -16.27
CA VAL A 170 16.51 -19.75 -17.26
C VAL A 170 15.49 -20.14 -18.33
N PHE A 171 14.65 -19.19 -18.68
CA PHE A 171 13.67 -19.29 -19.76
C PHE A 171 14.28 -18.71 -21.04
N VAL A 172 14.45 -19.51 -22.06
CA VAL A 172 15.03 -19.12 -23.34
C VAL A 172 13.92 -18.82 -24.34
N SER A 173 14.05 -17.71 -25.06
CA SER A 173 13.13 -17.28 -26.13
C SER A 173 13.90 -16.81 -27.36
N THR A 174 13.22 -16.73 -28.50
CA THR A 174 13.80 -16.19 -29.73
C THR A 174 13.68 -14.66 -29.78
N HIS A 175 14.51 -13.99 -30.55
CA HIS A 175 14.41 -12.55 -30.81
C HIS A 175 13.07 -12.17 -31.48
N SER A 176 12.48 -13.08 -32.28
CA SER A 176 11.20 -12.85 -32.98
C SER A 176 9.97 -13.06 -32.09
N ALA A 177 10.10 -13.81 -30.99
CA ALA A 177 9.00 -14.13 -30.09
C ALA A 177 9.49 -14.11 -28.62
N PRO A 178 9.82 -12.94 -28.05
CA PRO A 178 10.50 -12.83 -26.77
C PRO A 178 9.64 -13.22 -25.56
N SER A 179 8.32 -13.28 -25.70
CA SER A 179 7.39 -13.68 -24.64
C SER A 179 7.00 -15.16 -24.68
N VAL A 180 7.44 -15.91 -25.71
CA VAL A 180 7.11 -17.33 -25.90
C VAL A 180 8.30 -18.17 -25.49
N LEU A 181 8.07 -19.12 -24.58
CA LEU A 181 9.10 -20.04 -24.12
C LEU A 181 9.54 -20.96 -25.27
N GLN A 182 10.83 -20.94 -25.60
CA GLN A 182 11.43 -21.92 -26.49
C GLN A 182 11.84 -23.17 -25.71
N THR A 183 12.62 -22.97 -24.66
CA THR A 183 13.11 -24.04 -23.77
C THR A 183 13.47 -23.48 -22.40
N MET A 184 13.39 -24.29 -21.37
CA MET A 184 13.91 -23.99 -20.03
C MET A 184 15.19 -24.79 -19.78
N LEU A 185 16.21 -24.12 -19.21
CA LEU A 185 17.46 -24.76 -18.84
C LEU A 185 17.69 -24.57 -17.33
N GLN A 186 18.20 -25.61 -16.69
CA GLN A 186 18.57 -25.58 -15.28
C GLN A 186 20.07 -25.34 -15.13
N LYS A 187 20.43 -24.25 -14.41
CA LYS A 187 21.82 -23.92 -14.06
C LYS A 187 22.81 -24.03 -15.23
N PRO A 188 22.56 -23.35 -16.36
CA PRO A 188 23.43 -23.41 -17.52
C PRO A 188 24.76 -22.69 -17.22
N SER A 189 25.83 -23.12 -17.87
CA SER A 189 27.13 -22.46 -17.73
C SER A 189 27.10 -21.04 -18.31
N VAL A 190 27.97 -20.15 -17.82
CA VAL A 190 28.15 -18.78 -18.34
C VAL A 190 28.42 -18.80 -19.85
N ALA A 191 29.23 -19.76 -20.31
CA ALA A 191 29.52 -19.92 -21.75
C ALA A 191 28.24 -20.21 -22.55
N LYS A 192 27.37 -21.08 -22.04
CA LYS A 192 26.09 -21.42 -22.68
C LYS A 192 25.13 -20.21 -22.70
N LEU A 193 25.07 -19.45 -21.60
CA LEU A 193 24.25 -18.24 -21.54
C LEU A 193 24.70 -17.17 -22.54
N ASN A 194 26.02 -16.98 -22.69
CA ASN A 194 26.57 -16.04 -23.65
C ASN A 194 26.35 -16.50 -25.12
N GLU A 195 26.36 -17.79 -25.40
CA GLU A 195 25.97 -18.35 -26.68
C GLU A 195 24.50 -18.06 -27.00
N LEU A 196 23.60 -18.27 -26.04
CA LEU A 196 22.15 -18.04 -26.20
C LEU A 196 21.82 -16.59 -26.58
N LEU A 197 22.53 -15.62 -26.06
CA LEU A 197 22.33 -14.20 -26.39
C LEU A 197 22.61 -13.85 -27.87
N GLN A 198 23.31 -14.71 -28.60
CA GLN A 198 23.55 -14.49 -30.03
C GLN A 198 22.33 -14.81 -30.89
N THR A 199 21.45 -15.69 -30.43
CA THR A 199 20.30 -16.20 -31.19
C THR A 199 18.95 -15.89 -30.57
N GLY A 200 18.91 -15.47 -29.30
CA GLY A 200 17.69 -15.22 -28.55
C GLY A 200 17.93 -14.43 -27.26
N PHE A 201 17.00 -14.53 -26.35
CA PHE A 201 17.05 -13.96 -25.02
C PHE A 201 16.96 -15.06 -23.98
N TYR A 202 17.43 -14.78 -22.77
CA TYR A 202 17.07 -15.58 -21.60
C TYR A 202 16.58 -14.68 -20.47
N LEU A 203 15.55 -15.15 -19.77
CA LEU A 203 15.09 -14.57 -18.50
C LEU A 203 15.47 -15.54 -17.38
N THR A 204 16.04 -15.00 -16.30
CA THR A 204 16.33 -15.80 -15.10
C THR A 204 15.04 -16.05 -14.33
N ASP A 205 14.76 -17.31 -14.03
CA ASP A 205 13.62 -17.71 -13.21
C ASP A 205 13.75 -17.15 -11.78
N ILE A 206 12.71 -16.48 -11.32
CA ILE A 206 12.62 -15.91 -9.97
C ILE A 206 11.69 -16.72 -9.05
N GLY A 207 11.29 -17.90 -9.51
CA GLY A 207 10.44 -18.81 -8.73
C GLY A 207 9.00 -18.34 -8.58
N VAL A 208 8.44 -17.64 -9.57
CA VAL A 208 7.04 -17.21 -9.60
C VAL A 208 6.36 -17.76 -10.86
N TRP A 209 5.51 -18.74 -10.66
CA TRP A 209 4.83 -19.46 -11.72
C TRP A 209 3.32 -19.45 -11.51
N MET A 210 2.56 -19.11 -12.54
CA MET A 210 1.10 -19.22 -12.55
C MET A 210 0.68 -20.37 -13.45
N LEU A 211 -0.23 -21.19 -12.98
CA LEU A 211 -0.66 -22.42 -13.65
C LEU A 211 -2.17 -22.40 -13.88
N SER A 212 -2.59 -22.69 -15.12
CA SER A 212 -3.99 -22.98 -15.42
C SER A 212 -4.43 -24.28 -14.76
N ASP A 213 -5.73 -24.47 -14.61
CA ASP A 213 -6.28 -25.73 -14.09
C ASP A 213 -5.87 -26.94 -14.97
N ARG A 214 -5.70 -26.74 -16.28
CA ARG A 214 -5.17 -27.75 -17.21
C ARG A 214 -3.72 -28.09 -16.87
N ALA A 215 -2.87 -27.10 -16.64
CA ALA A 215 -1.47 -27.32 -16.29
C ALA A 215 -1.33 -28.03 -14.92
N VAL A 216 -2.16 -27.67 -13.94
CA VAL A 216 -2.18 -28.34 -12.62
C VAL A 216 -2.59 -29.80 -12.75
N ARG A 217 -3.60 -30.14 -13.56
CA ARG A 217 -3.98 -31.57 -13.80
C ARG A 217 -2.85 -32.38 -14.36
N LEU A 218 -2.13 -31.85 -15.34
CA LEU A 218 -0.99 -32.56 -15.95
C LEU A 218 0.18 -32.69 -14.95
N LEU A 219 0.47 -31.65 -14.16
CA LEU A 219 1.46 -31.69 -13.09
C LEU A 219 1.10 -32.80 -12.08
N ASN A 220 -0.16 -32.88 -11.65
CA ASN A 220 -0.63 -33.89 -10.72
C ASN A 220 -0.49 -35.29 -11.31
N ALA A 221 -0.91 -35.52 -12.56
CA ALA A 221 -0.79 -36.79 -13.23
C ALA A 221 0.67 -37.28 -13.29
N ARG A 222 1.60 -36.43 -13.70
CA ARG A 222 3.03 -36.78 -13.79
C ARG A 222 3.67 -37.04 -12.44
N SER A 223 3.26 -36.23 -11.42
CA SER A 223 3.73 -36.43 -10.05
C SER A 223 3.32 -37.79 -9.48
N HIS A 224 2.09 -38.24 -9.74
CA HIS A 224 1.62 -39.55 -9.30
C HIS A 224 2.28 -40.71 -10.05
N GLU A 225 2.53 -40.53 -11.35
CA GLU A 225 3.18 -41.57 -12.17
C GLU A 225 4.63 -41.82 -11.74
N ARG A 226 5.38 -40.78 -11.36
CA ARG A 226 6.83 -40.85 -11.11
C ARG A 226 7.20 -40.93 -9.63
N GLY A 227 6.31 -40.54 -8.70
CA GLY A 227 6.56 -40.49 -7.26
C GLY A 227 7.46 -39.34 -6.80
N TYR A 228 8.62 -39.16 -7.44
CA TYR A 228 9.46 -37.96 -7.34
C TYR A 228 9.33 -37.17 -8.62
N TYR A 229 8.93 -35.88 -8.50
CA TYR A 229 8.76 -35.02 -9.65
C TYR A 229 9.14 -33.59 -9.32
N ASP A 230 10.08 -33.03 -10.04
CA ASP A 230 10.58 -31.68 -9.80
C ASP A 230 9.90 -30.66 -10.74
N LEU A 231 9.41 -29.54 -10.16
CA LEU A 231 8.72 -28.51 -10.93
C LEU A 231 9.62 -27.85 -11.98
N TYR A 232 10.91 -27.72 -11.70
CA TYR A 232 11.85 -27.00 -12.55
C TYR A 232 12.51 -27.91 -13.57
N SER A 233 13.14 -29.00 -13.12
CA SER A 233 13.91 -29.92 -13.98
C SER A 233 13.06 -30.92 -14.75
N ASP A 234 11.90 -31.34 -14.19
CA ASP A 234 11.02 -32.28 -14.89
C ASP A 234 9.89 -31.52 -15.62
N PHE A 235 9.00 -30.83 -14.90
CA PHE A 235 7.86 -30.13 -15.51
C PHE A 235 8.32 -28.95 -16.38
N GLY A 236 9.14 -28.04 -15.84
CA GLY A 236 9.59 -26.83 -16.56
C GLY A 236 10.42 -27.15 -17.80
N CYS A 237 11.35 -28.10 -17.70
CA CYS A 237 12.15 -28.55 -18.84
C CYS A 237 11.36 -29.30 -19.91
N SER A 238 10.11 -29.69 -19.63
CA SER A 238 9.17 -30.29 -20.61
C SER A 238 8.31 -29.26 -21.34
N LEU A 239 8.39 -27.99 -20.94
CA LEU A 239 7.60 -26.89 -21.49
C LEU A 239 8.30 -26.19 -22.66
N GLY A 240 7.52 -25.52 -23.50
CA GLY A 240 8.01 -24.68 -24.58
C GLY A 240 8.02 -25.38 -25.95
N THR A 241 8.44 -24.65 -26.98
CA THR A 241 8.40 -25.14 -28.37
C THR A 241 9.47 -26.18 -28.66
N HIS A 242 10.60 -26.15 -27.94
CA HIS A 242 11.74 -27.07 -28.06
C HIS A 242 12.20 -27.52 -26.66
N PRO A 243 11.38 -28.32 -25.96
CA PRO A 243 11.68 -28.72 -24.59
C PRO A 243 12.91 -29.62 -24.49
N VAL A 244 13.60 -29.61 -23.38
CA VAL A 244 14.74 -30.51 -23.07
C VAL A 244 14.24 -31.92 -22.77
N VAL A 245 13.13 -32.02 -22.05
CA VAL A 245 12.48 -33.28 -21.68
C VAL A 245 11.30 -33.52 -22.63
N ASP A 246 11.21 -34.67 -23.22
CA ASP A 246 10.14 -35.01 -24.20
C ASP A 246 8.89 -35.49 -23.44
N ASP A 247 7.85 -34.68 -23.45
CA ASP A 247 6.50 -35.01 -22.98
C ASP A 247 5.49 -34.27 -23.87
N PRO A 248 4.83 -35.02 -24.78
CA PRO A 248 3.93 -34.42 -25.78
C PRO A 248 2.75 -33.67 -25.21
N GLU A 249 2.21 -34.04 -24.03
CA GLU A 249 1.08 -33.38 -23.40
C GLU A 249 1.52 -32.07 -22.70
N LEU A 250 2.68 -32.06 -22.05
CA LEU A 250 3.24 -30.84 -21.43
C LEU A 250 3.73 -29.86 -22.52
N LYS A 251 4.32 -30.37 -23.61
CA LYS A 251 4.71 -29.53 -24.74
C LYS A 251 3.52 -28.85 -25.43
N ALA A 252 2.32 -29.41 -25.31
CA ALA A 252 1.09 -28.83 -25.85
C ALA A 252 0.48 -27.73 -24.98
N LEU A 253 1.04 -27.45 -23.81
CA LEU A 253 0.65 -26.31 -22.99
C LEU A 253 1.17 -24.99 -23.60
N THR A 254 0.33 -23.97 -23.57
CA THR A 254 0.76 -22.60 -23.91
C THR A 254 1.56 -22.00 -22.78
N VAL A 255 2.74 -21.45 -23.09
CA VAL A 255 3.64 -20.89 -22.06
C VAL A 255 4.05 -19.49 -22.42
N ALA A 256 3.76 -18.55 -21.51
CA ALA A 256 4.21 -17.18 -21.59
C ALA A 256 5.33 -16.93 -20.57
N ILE A 257 6.41 -16.29 -21.00
CA ILE A 257 7.45 -15.78 -20.10
C ILE A 257 7.37 -14.26 -20.03
N VAL A 258 7.35 -13.73 -18.81
CA VAL A 258 7.07 -12.31 -18.54
C VAL A 258 8.22 -11.69 -17.73
N PRO A 259 8.93 -10.70 -18.29
CA PRO A 259 9.86 -9.92 -17.48
C PRO A 259 9.08 -9.10 -16.44
N LEU A 260 9.49 -9.18 -15.18
CA LEU A 260 8.87 -8.41 -14.09
C LEU A 260 9.35 -6.96 -14.14
N PRO A 261 8.46 -5.96 -14.42
CA PRO A 261 8.88 -4.56 -14.55
C PRO A 261 9.46 -4.01 -13.25
N GLY A 262 10.63 -3.33 -13.36
CA GLY A 262 11.34 -2.80 -12.20
C GLY A 262 11.70 -3.88 -11.19
N GLY A 263 11.83 -5.13 -11.65
CA GLY A 263 12.07 -6.30 -10.81
C GLY A 263 13.46 -6.27 -10.20
N GLU A 264 13.52 -6.54 -8.90
CA GLU A 264 14.73 -6.78 -8.13
C GLU A 264 14.53 -8.06 -7.32
N PHE A 265 15.59 -8.85 -7.23
CA PHE A 265 15.55 -10.17 -6.63
C PHE A 265 16.60 -10.28 -5.53
N TYR A 266 16.17 -10.66 -4.34
CA TYR A 266 17.01 -10.81 -3.16
C TYR A 266 16.82 -12.21 -2.58
N HIS A 267 17.89 -12.99 -2.53
CA HIS A 267 17.87 -14.36 -2.08
C HIS A 267 18.29 -14.47 -0.60
N PHE A 268 17.56 -15.28 0.17
CA PHE A 268 17.79 -15.56 1.59
C PHE A 268 18.08 -17.05 1.82
N GLY A 269 18.73 -17.68 0.87
CA GLY A 269 18.98 -19.11 0.87
C GLY A 269 20.12 -19.56 1.78
N THR A 270 21.11 -18.69 2.04
CA THR A 270 22.29 -18.97 2.88
C THR A 270 22.52 -17.85 3.89
N SER A 271 23.34 -18.14 4.91
CA SER A 271 23.75 -17.16 5.94
C SER A 271 24.40 -15.90 5.35
N GLY A 272 25.28 -16.06 4.39
CA GLY A 272 25.96 -14.94 3.71
C GLY A 272 25.01 -14.14 2.82
N GLU A 273 24.13 -14.81 2.06
CA GLU A 273 23.13 -14.15 1.20
C GLU A 273 22.10 -13.36 2.03
N MET A 274 21.71 -13.84 3.19
CA MET A 274 20.82 -13.11 4.09
C MET A 274 21.39 -11.73 4.43
N ILE A 275 22.67 -11.64 4.82
CA ILE A 275 23.32 -10.37 5.17
C ILE A 275 23.52 -9.50 3.93
N SER A 276 24.04 -10.06 2.82
CA SER A 276 24.31 -9.29 1.61
C SER A 276 23.03 -8.77 0.97
N SER A 277 21.95 -9.56 0.93
CA SER A 277 20.64 -9.13 0.48
C SER A 277 20.11 -7.98 1.34
N MET A 278 20.23 -8.07 2.67
CA MET A 278 19.82 -6.97 3.55
C MET A 278 20.62 -5.69 3.35
N VAL A 279 21.94 -5.77 3.17
CA VAL A 279 22.77 -4.60 2.86
C VAL A 279 22.29 -3.94 1.57
N SER A 280 22.02 -4.73 0.53
CA SER A 280 21.53 -4.22 -0.76
C SER A 280 20.16 -3.55 -0.61
N ILE A 281 19.22 -4.20 0.07
CA ILE A 281 17.86 -3.67 0.29
C ILE A 281 17.91 -2.36 1.09
N GLN A 282 18.68 -2.29 2.16
CA GLN A 282 18.79 -1.08 2.99
C GLN A 282 19.40 0.11 2.25
N ASN A 283 20.17 -0.14 1.20
CA ASN A 283 20.83 0.90 0.41
C ASN A 283 20.08 1.28 -0.87
N ILE A 284 18.88 0.75 -1.10
CA ILE A 284 18.03 1.16 -2.21
C ILE A 284 17.73 2.67 -2.14
N VAL A 285 17.78 3.32 -3.31
CA VAL A 285 17.42 4.71 -3.50
C VAL A 285 16.17 4.78 -4.38
N ASN A 286 15.04 5.06 -3.77
CA ASN A 286 13.78 5.22 -4.49
C ASN A 286 13.62 6.61 -5.12
N ASP A 287 14.26 7.63 -4.57
CA ASP A 287 14.22 9.00 -5.06
C ASP A 287 15.65 9.49 -5.28
N GLN A 288 16.03 9.68 -6.55
CA GLN A 288 17.38 10.14 -6.90
C GLN A 288 17.72 11.54 -6.37
N ARG A 289 16.73 12.35 -6.06
CA ARG A 289 16.93 13.65 -5.39
C ARG A 289 17.60 13.49 -4.03
N GLU A 290 17.36 12.36 -3.35
CA GLU A 290 18.01 12.06 -2.07
C GLU A 290 19.50 11.76 -2.20
N ILE A 291 19.98 11.33 -3.36
CA ILE A 291 21.42 11.10 -3.63
C ILE A 291 22.19 12.42 -3.63
N MET A 292 21.59 13.48 -4.13
CA MET A 292 22.21 14.81 -4.24
C MET A 292 22.45 15.46 -2.87
N HIS A 293 21.79 14.99 -1.82
CA HIS A 293 22.01 15.45 -0.46
C HIS A 293 23.18 14.72 0.17
N HIS A 294 24.29 15.42 0.38
CA HIS A 294 25.55 14.92 0.96
C HIS A 294 25.44 14.27 2.36
N GLY A 295 24.25 14.19 2.93
CA GLY A 295 23.98 13.63 4.26
C GLY A 295 23.62 12.14 4.28
N ARG A 296 23.36 11.50 3.14
CA ARG A 296 22.98 10.09 3.13
C ARG A 296 24.19 9.19 3.26
N LYS A 297 24.36 8.57 4.44
CA LYS A 297 25.38 7.55 4.66
C LYS A 297 24.84 6.17 4.26
N PRO A 298 25.65 5.32 3.60
CA PRO A 298 25.29 3.92 3.40
C PRO A 298 24.99 3.24 4.73
N GLN A 299 24.00 2.34 4.74
CA GLN A 299 23.77 1.48 5.89
C GLN A 299 24.96 0.54 6.06
N PRO A 300 25.61 0.50 7.23
CA PRO A 300 26.63 -0.49 7.50
C PRO A 300 26.02 -1.90 7.50
N SER A 301 26.85 -2.90 7.28
CA SER A 301 26.41 -4.31 7.33
C SER A 301 26.23 -4.82 8.77
N LEU A 302 25.51 -4.04 9.59
CA LEU A 302 25.20 -4.31 10.98
C LEU A 302 23.69 -4.34 11.15
N PHE A 303 23.15 -5.48 11.54
CA PHE A 303 21.72 -5.68 11.74
C PHE A 303 21.46 -6.19 13.16
N VAL A 304 20.76 -5.38 13.94
CA VAL A 304 20.34 -5.71 15.30
C VAL A 304 18.82 -5.52 15.37
N GLN A 305 18.07 -6.60 15.64
CA GLN A 305 16.62 -6.55 15.69
C GLN A 305 16.07 -7.55 16.72
N ASN A 306 14.96 -7.18 17.37
CA ASN A 306 14.42 -7.98 18.45
C ASN A 306 15.50 -8.40 19.44
N ALA A 307 16.41 -7.50 19.81
CA ALA A 307 17.61 -7.82 20.55
C ALA A 307 18.06 -6.64 21.41
N ILE A 308 18.86 -6.93 22.41
CA ILE A 308 19.55 -5.96 23.26
C ILE A 308 21.05 -6.18 23.11
N THR A 309 21.80 -5.13 22.80
CA THR A 309 23.26 -5.14 22.72
C THR A 309 23.85 -4.11 23.66
N GLU A 310 24.74 -4.52 24.55
CA GLU A 310 25.44 -3.62 25.51
C GLU A 310 26.88 -3.37 25.09
N ILE A 311 27.30 -3.85 23.92
CA ILE A 311 28.59 -3.57 23.32
C ILE A 311 28.52 -2.37 22.38
N THR A 312 29.66 -1.73 22.16
CA THR A 312 29.82 -0.69 21.15
C THR A 312 30.42 -1.28 19.89
N PHE A 313 29.77 -1.05 18.76
CA PHE A 313 30.28 -1.46 17.44
C PHE A 313 31.26 -0.43 16.92
N ASP A 314 32.32 -0.90 16.26
CA ASP A 314 33.29 -0.05 15.60
C ASP A 314 33.49 -0.45 14.12
N SER A 315 34.47 0.15 13.43
CA SER A 315 34.71 -0.10 12.00
C SER A 315 35.23 -1.50 11.67
N SER A 316 35.64 -2.29 12.66
CA SER A 316 36.08 -3.68 12.47
C SER A 316 34.86 -4.61 12.42
N ASN A 317 33.72 -4.20 12.99
CA ASN A 317 32.47 -4.97 12.97
C ASN A 317 31.76 -4.75 11.62
N ARG A 318 31.72 -5.79 10.81
CA ARG A 318 30.99 -5.83 9.53
C ARG A 318 30.32 -7.19 9.34
N ASN A 319 29.24 -7.22 8.59
CA ASN A 319 28.45 -8.42 8.35
C ASN A 319 27.98 -9.07 9.65
N ILE A 320 27.43 -8.26 10.55
CA ILE A 320 26.90 -8.69 11.85
C ILE A 320 25.38 -8.82 11.77
N TRP A 321 24.87 -9.92 12.26
CA TRP A 321 23.45 -10.17 12.40
C TRP A 321 23.14 -10.63 13.83
N VAL A 322 22.39 -9.81 14.57
CA VAL A 322 21.92 -10.12 15.93
C VAL A 322 20.41 -10.10 15.93
N GLU A 323 19.78 -11.23 16.19
CA GLU A 323 18.33 -11.33 16.24
C GLU A 323 17.86 -12.20 17.41
N ASN A 324 16.78 -11.78 18.08
CA ASN A 324 16.20 -12.49 19.22
C ASN A 324 17.22 -12.80 20.31
N SER A 325 18.07 -11.83 20.63
CA SER A 325 19.30 -12.10 21.39
C SER A 325 19.65 -11.00 22.37
N TYR A 326 20.27 -11.38 23.49
CA TYR A 326 20.96 -10.49 24.39
C TYR A 326 22.49 -10.66 24.23
N VAL A 327 23.17 -9.58 23.88
CA VAL A 327 24.62 -9.49 23.77
C VAL A 327 25.13 -8.58 24.88
N GLY A 328 25.67 -9.18 25.94
CA GLY A 328 26.08 -8.49 27.17
C GLY A 328 27.40 -7.72 27.01
N PRO A 329 27.77 -6.91 28.02
CA PRO A 329 28.92 -5.99 27.94
C PRO A 329 30.28 -6.71 27.88
N ASN A 330 30.33 -8.00 28.26
CA ASN A 330 31.53 -8.82 28.24
C ASN A 330 31.73 -9.63 26.96
N TRP A 331 30.89 -9.34 25.93
CA TRP A 331 31.05 -9.96 24.62
C TRP A 331 32.00 -9.18 23.74
N SER A 332 32.68 -9.85 22.84
CA SER A 332 33.52 -9.26 21.79
C SER A 332 33.17 -9.89 20.45
N LEU A 333 32.72 -9.10 19.51
CA LEU A 333 32.41 -9.50 18.14
C LEU A 333 33.49 -9.02 17.18
N THR A 334 33.67 -9.74 16.09
CA THR A 334 34.61 -9.36 15.02
C THR A 334 33.84 -9.01 13.74
N HIS A 335 33.85 -9.90 12.75
CA HIS A 335 33.09 -9.75 11.52
C HIS A 335 32.54 -11.09 11.02
N ASP A 336 31.52 -11.02 10.17
CA ASP A 336 30.82 -12.19 9.64
C ASP A 336 30.23 -13.07 10.76
N ASN A 337 29.64 -12.43 11.79
CA ASN A 337 29.05 -13.10 12.95
C ASN A 337 27.52 -13.04 12.90
N ILE A 338 26.89 -14.19 13.17
CA ILE A 338 25.43 -14.32 13.32
C ILE A 338 25.15 -14.81 14.73
N ILE A 339 24.25 -14.13 15.44
CA ILE A 339 23.84 -14.44 16.80
C ILE A 339 22.33 -14.48 16.84
N THR A 340 21.75 -15.66 17.15
CA THR A 340 20.29 -15.79 17.22
C THR A 340 19.84 -16.58 18.46
N GLY A 341 18.66 -16.21 18.97
CA GLY A 341 18.00 -16.94 20.07
C GLY A 341 18.66 -16.86 21.44
N MET A 342 19.65 -15.98 21.60
CA MET A 342 20.44 -15.87 22.83
C MET A 342 19.60 -15.23 23.95
N PRO A 343 19.27 -15.98 25.06
CA PRO A 343 18.57 -15.40 26.21
C PRO A 343 19.46 -14.42 26.98
N HIS A 344 18.91 -13.75 27.99
CA HIS A 344 19.71 -12.97 28.92
C HIS A 344 20.78 -13.84 29.58
N ASN A 345 22.04 -13.39 29.56
CA ASN A 345 23.19 -14.13 30.00
C ASN A 345 24.24 -13.19 30.62
N ARG A 346 25.22 -13.79 31.31
CA ARG A 346 26.38 -13.12 31.89
C ARG A 346 27.68 -13.54 31.23
N TRP A 347 27.63 -14.00 29.99
CA TRP A 347 28.74 -14.67 29.32
C TRP A 347 29.88 -13.72 29.00
N HIS A 348 31.09 -14.25 29.10
CA HIS A 348 32.32 -13.68 28.60
C HIS A 348 32.67 -14.41 27.30
N LEU A 349 32.21 -13.88 26.16
CA LEU A 349 32.33 -14.58 24.90
C LEU A 349 33.01 -13.71 23.84
N ARG A 350 33.99 -14.30 23.17
CA ARG A 350 34.58 -13.76 21.97
C ARG A 350 34.21 -14.62 20.78
N LEU A 351 33.62 -14.02 19.74
CA LEU A 351 33.40 -14.66 18.45
C LEU A 351 34.52 -14.28 17.48
N ASN A 352 35.12 -15.32 16.89
CA ASN A 352 36.13 -15.15 15.84
C ASN A 352 35.52 -14.74 14.51
N PRO A 353 36.29 -14.25 13.52
CA PRO A 353 35.79 -13.97 12.18
C PRO A 353 35.07 -15.17 11.56
N GLY A 354 33.85 -14.94 11.08
CA GLY A 354 33.03 -15.97 10.44
C GLY A 354 32.35 -16.95 11.41
N GLU A 355 32.51 -16.78 12.72
CA GLU A 355 31.89 -17.66 13.71
C GLU A 355 30.46 -17.20 14.05
N CYS A 356 29.53 -18.14 14.06
CA CYS A 356 28.11 -17.94 14.35
C CYS A 356 27.72 -18.73 15.60
N ILE A 357 26.70 -18.20 16.32
CA ILE A 357 26.18 -18.85 17.51
C ILE A 357 24.65 -18.73 17.59
N ASP A 358 24.01 -19.87 17.81
CA ASP A 358 22.56 -19.95 18.01
C ASP A 358 22.26 -20.63 19.35
N VAL A 359 21.23 -20.14 20.05
CA VAL A 359 20.63 -20.81 21.18
C VAL A 359 19.19 -21.13 20.87
N ILE A 360 18.87 -22.40 20.82
CA ILE A 360 17.56 -22.90 20.44
C ILE A 360 16.92 -23.57 21.67
N PRO A 361 15.75 -23.09 22.14
CA PRO A 361 15.01 -23.81 23.16
C PRO A 361 14.49 -25.13 22.58
N VAL A 362 14.75 -26.23 23.31
CA VAL A 362 14.29 -27.56 22.96
C VAL A 362 13.48 -28.12 24.14
N GLY A 363 12.27 -28.62 23.84
CA GLY A 363 11.33 -28.95 24.90
C GLY A 363 10.98 -27.77 25.80
N ASP A 364 10.57 -28.05 27.05
CA ASP A 364 10.02 -27.02 27.96
C ASP A 364 11.09 -26.31 28.80
N LYS A 365 12.21 -26.99 29.11
CA LYS A 365 13.21 -26.50 30.06
C LYS A 365 14.66 -26.76 29.64
N GLN A 366 14.93 -26.76 28.36
CA GLN A 366 16.26 -27.02 27.83
C GLN A 366 16.61 -26.05 26.70
N TYR A 367 17.90 -25.79 26.57
CA TYR A 367 18.50 -25.04 25.45
C TYR A 367 19.57 -25.91 24.76
N CYS A 368 19.55 -25.86 23.42
CA CYS A 368 20.63 -26.39 22.61
C CYS A 368 21.54 -25.25 22.16
N LEU A 369 22.83 -25.34 22.38
CA LEU A 369 23.82 -24.37 21.93
C LEU A 369 24.46 -24.86 20.64
N ARG A 370 24.38 -24.05 19.57
CA ARG A 370 25.00 -24.37 18.29
C ARG A 370 26.04 -23.30 17.93
N ARG A 371 27.30 -23.69 17.77
CA ARG A 371 28.37 -22.88 17.21
C ARG A 371 28.76 -23.45 15.85
N TYR A 372 28.96 -22.63 14.87
CA TYR A 372 29.24 -23.05 13.50
C TYR A 372 29.88 -21.90 12.69
N ALA A 373 30.52 -22.23 11.56
CA ALA A 373 31.01 -21.22 10.64
C ALA A 373 29.91 -20.69 9.75
N ILE A 374 29.95 -19.41 9.36
CA ILE A 374 28.97 -18.77 8.48
C ILE A 374 28.79 -19.50 7.14
N THR A 375 29.80 -20.25 6.72
CA THR A 375 29.82 -21.06 5.50
C THR A 375 29.32 -22.48 5.69
N ASP A 376 29.05 -22.90 6.92
CA ASP A 376 28.64 -24.27 7.20
C ASP A 376 27.28 -24.61 6.59
N ARG A 377 27.20 -25.85 6.13
CA ARG A 377 26.02 -26.45 5.55
C ARG A 377 25.81 -27.80 6.21
N PHE A 378 24.76 -27.94 6.95
CA PHE A 378 24.46 -29.24 7.62
C PHE A 378 23.68 -30.12 6.64
N ASP A 379 24.40 -30.79 5.73
CA ASP A 379 23.83 -31.73 4.77
C ASP A 379 24.56 -33.10 4.82
N GLY A 380 23.92 -34.12 4.27
CA GLY A 380 24.44 -35.49 4.30
C GLY A 380 24.66 -36.02 5.73
N ASP A 381 25.79 -36.64 5.97
CA ASP A 381 26.13 -37.24 7.27
C ASP A 381 26.29 -36.20 8.39
N GLU A 382 26.67 -34.97 8.06
CA GLU A 382 26.82 -33.91 9.06
C GLU A 382 25.49 -33.46 9.66
N GLN A 383 24.39 -33.57 8.91
CA GLN A 383 23.07 -33.28 9.42
C GLN A 383 22.65 -34.19 10.57
N GLN A 384 23.07 -35.46 10.52
CA GLN A 384 22.74 -36.48 11.50
C GLN A 384 23.77 -36.55 12.68
N ARG A 385 24.88 -35.84 12.54
CA ARG A 385 25.94 -35.87 13.54
C ARG A 385 25.52 -35.15 14.82
N ARG A 386 25.46 -35.90 15.94
CA ARG A 386 25.12 -35.36 17.27
C ARG A 386 26.32 -34.64 17.87
N GLN A 387 26.40 -33.34 17.65
CA GLN A 387 27.57 -32.52 18.04
C GLN A 387 27.21 -31.26 18.82
N PHE A 388 25.92 -30.94 18.96
CA PHE A 388 25.46 -29.71 19.60
C PHE A 388 24.98 -30.02 21.02
N PRO A 389 25.58 -29.36 22.04
CA PRO A 389 25.25 -29.65 23.44
C PRO A 389 23.90 -29.09 23.85
N VAL A 390 23.20 -29.86 24.69
CA VAL A 390 21.93 -29.50 25.31
C VAL A 390 22.11 -29.30 26.79
N PHE A 391 21.56 -28.26 27.36
CA PHE A 391 21.68 -27.87 28.75
C PHE A 391 20.31 -27.68 29.40
N ASP A 392 20.22 -27.80 30.71
CA ASP A 392 19.09 -27.37 31.50
C ASP A 392 19.01 -25.84 31.58
N ASP A 393 17.82 -25.27 31.53
CA ASP A 393 17.61 -23.81 31.52
C ASP A 393 18.31 -23.10 32.70
N ASP A 394 18.11 -23.61 33.92
CA ASP A 394 18.64 -22.97 35.13
C ASP A 394 20.17 -22.95 35.14
N ALA A 395 20.77 -24.04 34.74
CA ALA A 395 22.22 -24.19 34.69
C ALA A 395 22.83 -23.33 33.57
N PHE A 396 22.15 -23.30 32.41
CA PHE A 396 22.60 -22.56 31.23
C PHE A 396 22.56 -21.04 31.44
N LEU A 397 21.48 -20.52 32.06
CA LEU A 397 21.32 -19.08 32.28
C LEU A 397 22.25 -18.53 33.39
N GLN A 398 22.73 -19.35 34.32
CA GLN A 398 23.58 -18.94 35.43
C GLN A 398 25.08 -18.99 35.14
N THR A 399 25.48 -19.64 34.06
CA THR A 399 26.93 -19.77 33.71
C THR A 399 27.50 -18.44 33.21
N GLU A 400 28.78 -18.19 33.51
CA GLU A 400 29.53 -17.04 33.01
C GLU A 400 30.29 -17.35 31.71
N MET A 401 30.49 -18.63 31.40
CA MET A 401 31.16 -19.08 30.19
C MET A 401 30.39 -20.20 29.53
N PRO A 402 30.10 -20.10 28.19
CA PRO A 402 29.52 -21.20 27.46
C PRO A 402 30.55 -22.37 27.39
N TRP A 403 30.03 -23.57 27.35
CA TRP A 403 30.83 -24.77 27.12
C TRP A 403 31.50 -24.71 25.73
N THR A 404 32.81 -25.01 25.66
CA THR A 404 33.58 -25.17 24.42
C THR A 404 34.35 -26.48 24.47
N ASP A 405 34.57 -27.12 23.31
CA ASP A 405 35.36 -28.36 23.21
C ASP A 405 36.80 -28.24 23.76
N ASP A 406 37.38 -27.04 23.68
CA ASP A 406 38.71 -26.73 24.15
C ASP A 406 38.77 -26.43 25.66
N ASN A 407 37.64 -26.10 26.26
CA ASN A 407 37.61 -25.64 27.66
C ASN A 407 36.48 -26.35 28.43
N ARG A 408 36.77 -27.56 28.92
CA ARG A 408 35.83 -28.38 29.71
C ARG A 408 35.48 -27.80 31.09
N GLN A 409 35.77 -26.54 31.36
CA GLN A 409 35.51 -25.82 32.60
C GLN A 409 34.13 -25.15 32.56
N GLY A 410 33.11 -25.80 32.11
CA GLY A 410 31.75 -25.28 32.09
C GLY A 410 30.77 -26.33 32.61
N ILE A 411 29.47 -26.03 32.42
CA ILE A 411 28.39 -26.96 32.72
C ILE A 411 28.50 -28.15 31.76
N GLU A 412 28.40 -29.36 32.28
CA GLU A 412 28.31 -30.57 31.46
C GLU A 412 26.96 -30.59 30.70
N PRO A 413 26.96 -30.86 29.40
CA PRO A 413 25.74 -31.03 28.66
C PRO A 413 24.97 -32.28 29.11
N ILE A 414 23.65 -32.17 29.18
CA ILE A 414 22.76 -33.30 29.50
C ILE A 414 22.75 -34.32 28.34
N SER A 415 22.80 -33.81 27.11
CA SER A 415 22.79 -34.62 25.90
C SER A 415 23.40 -33.84 24.73
N MET A 416 23.56 -34.52 23.60
CA MET A 416 23.98 -33.92 22.35
C MET A 416 22.85 -34.07 21.30
N MET A 417 22.66 -33.10 20.44
CA MET A 417 21.72 -33.13 19.32
C MET A 417 22.43 -32.95 17.99
N SER A 418 21.82 -33.48 16.94
CA SER A 418 22.19 -33.21 15.54
C SER A 418 21.43 -31.98 15.01
N ALA A 419 21.86 -31.47 13.88
CA ALA A 419 21.16 -30.34 13.22
C ALA A 419 19.72 -30.71 12.86
N GLU A 420 19.43 -31.93 12.47
CA GLU A 420 18.09 -32.43 12.18
C GLU A 420 17.23 -32.55 13.45
N GLU A 421 17.78 -33.11 14.51
CA GLU A 421 17.11 -33.20 15.81
C GLU A 421 16.73 -31.79 16.35
N ILE A 422 17.63 -30.82 16.26
CA ILE A 422 17.34 -29.41 16.64
C ILE A 422 16.16 -28.86 15.85
N SER A 423 16.16 -29.01 14.54
CA SER A 423 15.09 -28.52 13.70
C SER A 423 13.73 -29.17 13.96
N THR A 424 13.75 -30.43 14.42
CA THR A 424 12.54 -31.21 14.74
C THR A 424 12.00 -30.92 16.14
N HIS A 425 12.90 -30.72 17.14
CA HIS A 425 12.52 -30.57 18.54
C HIS A 425 12.56 -29.16 19.08
N ALA A 426 12.86 -28.16 18.23
CA ALA A 426 12.83 -26.75 18.61
C ALA A 426 11.46 -26.34 19.14
N ASN A 427 11.44 -25.70 20.31
CA ASN A 427 10.22 -25.10 20.87
C ASN A 427 10.02 -23.71 20.28
N LEU A 428 9.23 -23.63 19.22
CA LEU A 428 8.99 -22.38 18.48
C LEU A 428 8.20 -21.37 19.30
N GLU A 429 7.34 -21.80 20.22
CA GLU A 429 6.59 -20.90 21.10
C GLU A 429 7.52 -20.15 22.05
N ARG A 430 8.52 -20.84 22.64
CA ARG A 430 9.55 -20.21 23.48
C ARG A 430 10.42 -19.24 22.67
N LEU A 431 10.84 -19.60 21.45
CA LEU A 431 11.56 -18.69 20.55
C LEU A 431 10.78 -17.41 20.25
N VAL A 432 9.50 -17.55 19.93
CA VAL A 432 8.64 -16.40 19.61
C VAL A 432 8.31 -15.58 20.85
N ALA A 433 8.12 -16.19 22.00
CA ALA A 433 7.91 -15.48 23.27
C ALA A 433 9.13 -14.62 23.64
N GLN A 434 10.34 -15.16 23.51
CA GLN A 434 11.58 -14.40 23.71
C GLN A 434 11.70 -13.23 22.72
N ARG A 435 11.40 -13.47 21.44
CA ARG A 435 11.42 -12.42 20.41
C ARG A 435 10.43 -11.30 20.71
N ARG A 436 9.24 -11.63 21.20
CA ARG A 436 8.24 -10.63 21.63
C ARG A 436 8.72 -9.83 22.85
N HIS A 437 9.44 -10.49 23.76
CA HIS A 437 10.01 -9.83 24.93
C HIS A 437 11.05 -8.77 24.52
N PHE A 438 12.04 -9.12 23.70
CA PHE A 438 13.03 -8.17 23.22
C PHE A 438 12.43 -7.06 22.33
N ARG A 439 11.42 -7.37 21.56
CA ARG A 439 10.72 -6.37 20.72
C ARG A 439 10.09 -5.26 21.56
N LYS A 440 9.57 -5.58 22.74
CA LYS A 440 9.06 -4.59 23.68
C LYS A 440 10.11 -3.53 24.02
N ASP A 441 11.32 -3.96 24.35
CA ASP A 441 12.41 -3.04 24.70
C ASP A 441 12.89 -2.25 23.46
N ASN A 442 12.86 -2.86 22.29
CA ASN A 442 13.20 -2.17 21.05
C ASN A 442 12.20 -1.07 20.70
N TRP A 443 10.89 -1.22 20.96
CA TRP A 443 9.92 -0.14 20.77
C TRP A 443 10.30 1.10 21.58
N GLN A 444 10.65 0.93 22.85
CA GLN A 444 11.07 2.02 23.72
C GLN A 444 12.36 2.68 23.21
N ALA A 445 13.36 1.87 22.89
CA ALA A 445 14.66 2.36 22.40
C ALA A 445 14.52 3.15 21.09
N LEU A 446 13.70 2.68 20.12
CA LEU A 446 13.45 3.37 18.86
C LEU A 446 12.76 4.71 19.07
N ALA A 447 11.76 4.78 19.98
CA ALA A 447 11.02 5.99 20.27
C ALA A 447 11.90 7.03 20.97
N LEU A 448 12.71 6.64 21.95
CA LEU A 448 13.64 7.53 22.64
C LEU A 448 14.73 8.06 21.72
N ASN A 449 15.13 7.27 20.72
CA ASN A 449 16.19 7.62 19.76
C ASN A 449 15.63 8.06 18.40
N HIS A 450 14.45 8.68 18.36
CA HIS A 450 13.73 9.02 17.12
C HIS A 450 14.52 9.92 16.14
N HIS A 451 15.54 10.64 16.60
CA HIS A 451 16.42 11.45 15.73
C HIS A 451 17.29 10.60 14.81
N HIS A 452 17.63 9.38 15.24
CA HIS A 452 18.51 8.46 14.54
C HIS A 452 17.81 7.15 14.13
N SER A 453 16.58 6.95 14.56
CA SER A 453 15.77 5.79 14.24
C SER A 453 14.69 6.12 13.21
N VAL A 454 14.03 5.08 12.72
CA VAL A 454 12.87 5.18 11.80
C VAL A 454 11.53 5.19 12.53
N PHE A 455 11.47 5.49 13.83
CA PHE A 455 10.27 5.36 14.65
C PHE A 455 9.03 5.98 14.01
N TYR A 456 9.10 7.24 13.56
CA TYR A 456 7.96 7.92 12.92
C TYR A 456 7.68 7.48 11.48
N GLN A 457 8.46 6.54 10.93
CA GLN A 457 8.18 5.88 9.64
C GLN A 457 7.49 4.53 9.82
N LEU A 458 7.51 3.96 11.03
CA LEU A 458 6.87 2.68 11.34
C LEU A 458 5.35 2.81 11.39
N ASP A 459 4.68 1.67 11.44
CA ASP A 459 3.26 1.59 11.78
C ASP A 459 3.07 2.04 13.24
N LEU A 460 2.69 3.31 13.41
CA LEU A 460 2.48 3.92 14.73
C LEU A 460 1.19 3.44 15.41
N ASP A 461 0.26 2.84 14.66
CA ASP A 461 -0.90 2.19 15.24
C ASP A 461 -0.48 0.88 15.96
N ASP A 462 0.42 0.12 15.32
CA ASP A 462 1.06 -1.05 15.95
C ASP A 462 1.91 -0.64 17.17
N ALA A 463 2.70 0.43 17.03
CA ALA A 463 3.46 1.01 18.14
C ALA A 463 2.55 1.39 19.32
N SER A 464 1.46 2.14 19.05
CA SER A 464 0.52 2.59 20.08
C SER A 464 -0.09 1.41 20.85
N ARG A 465 -0.49 0.36 20.13
CA ARG A 465 -0.98 -0.89 20.75
C ARG A 465 0.09 -1.56 21.61
N ALA A 466 1.32 -1.67 21.11
CA ALA A 466 2.43 -2.26 21.85
C ALA A 466 2.76 -1.47 23.15
N PHE A 467 2.77 -0.12 23.08
CA PHE A 467 2.99 0.73 24.25
C PHE A 467 1.88 0.54 25.29
N GLN A 468 0.62 0.49 24.89
CA GLN A 468 -0.51 0.27 25.77
C GLN A 468 -0.50 -1.13 26.41
N GLN A 469 -0.33 -2.17 25.61
CA GLN A 469 -0.36 -3.57 26.06
C GLN A 469 0.76 -3.90 27.04
N HIS A 470 1.92 -3.30 26.84
CA HIS A 470 3.11 -3.59 27.66
C HIS A 470 3.40 -2.52 28.72
N GLY A 471 2.57 -1.48 28.81
CA GLY A 471 2.80 -0.40 29.77
C GLY A 471 4.11 0.34 29.53
N ILE A 472 4.53 0.49 28.28
CA ILE A 472 5.76 1.21 27.91
C ILE A 472 5.50 2.71 28.11
N PRO A 473 6.35 3.44 28.85
CA PRO A 473 6.17 4.88 29.02
C PRO A 473 6.36 5.61 27.69
N LEU A 474 5.48 6.57 27.42
CA LEU A 474 5.59 7.42 26.24
C LEU A 474 6.92 8.19 26.25
N PRO A 475 7.58 8.37 25.09
CA PRO A 475 8.77 9.22 25.00
C PRO A 475 8.43 10.68 25.32
N PRO A 476 9.43 11.54 25.61
CA PRO A 476 9.20 12.99 25.73
C PRO A 476 8.46 13.54 24.50
N GLU A 477 7.60 14.53 24.72
CA GLU A 477 6.88 15.22 23.65
C GLU A 477 7.86 15.97 22.74
N LEU A 478 7.60 15.97 21.43
CA LEU A 478 8.44 16.67 20.46
C LEU A 478 8.32 18.17 20.61
N ASN A 479 9.46 18.87 20.58
CA ASN A 479 9.49 20.33 20.69
C ASN A 479 9.24 21.02 19.33
N ASP A 480 9.06 22.33 19.35
CA ASP A 480 8.71 23.13 18.16
C ASP A 480 9.79 23.19 17.07
N SER A 481 11.03 22.79 17.36
CA SER A 481 12.12 22.75 16.38
C SER A 481 12.09 21.49 15.50
N GLU A 482 11.30 20.48 15.89
CA GLU A 482 11.14 19.26 15.08
C GLU A 482 10.29 19.50 13.82
N PRO A 483 10.52 18.73 12.75
CA PRO A 483 9.73 18.84 11.53
C PRO A 483 8.22 18.70 11.80
N LEU A 484 7.44 19.62 11.23
CA LEU A 484 6.01 19.72 11.48
C LEU A 484 5.27 18.38 11.31
N MET A 485 5.61 17.59 10.27
CA MET A 485 4.98 16.29 10.06
C MET A 485 5.28 15.30 11.19
N LYS A 486 6.50 15.27 11.72
CA LYS A 486 6.82 14.43 12.89
C LYS A 486 6.02 14.85 14.12
N ARG A 487 5.85 16.16 14.36
CA ARG A 487 5.05 16.69 15.47
C ARG A 487 3.58 16.32 15.34
N ILE A 488 3.03 16.36 14.13
CA ILE A 488 1.66 15.91 13.85
C ILE A 488 1.52 14.41 14.16
N GLN A 489 2.46 13.58 13.68
CA GLN A 489 2.47 12.15 13.95
C GLN A 489 2.63 11.83 15.45
N ASP A 490 3.46 12.58 16.19
CA ASP A 490 3.62 12.43 17.64
C ASP A 490 2.31 12.75 18.38
N GLY A 491 1.64 13.84 18.00
CA GLY A 491 0.32 14.18 18.55
C GLY A 491 -0.71 13.09 18.33
N MET A 492 -0.76 12.51 17.11
CA MET A 492 -1.66 11.38 16.79
C MET A 492 -1.30 10.12 17.58
N PHE A 493 -0.02 9.78 17.68
CA PHE A 493 0.47 8.64 18.45
C PHE A 493 0.10 8.75 19.95
N ARG A 494 0.11 9.95 20.52
CA ARG A 494 -0.29 10.25 21.91
C ARG A 494 -1.81 10.32 22.10
N GLY A 495 -2.60 10.24 21.03
CA GLY A 495 -4.05 10.42 21.08
C GLY A 495 -4.50 11.90 21.15
N GLN A 496 -3.63 12.85 20.91
CA GLN A 496 -3.89 14.31 20.89
C GLN A 496 -4.38 14.74 19.48
N SER A 497 -5.44 14.16 18.99
CA SER A 497 -5.92 14.34 17.61
C SER A 497 -6.20 15.82 17.28
N ASP A 498 -6.84 16.57 18.18
CA ASP A 498 -7.18 17.99 17.95
C ASP A 498 -5.93 18.86 17.79
N HIS A 499 -4.90 18.60 18.60
CA HIS A 499 -3.61 19.28 18.45
C HIS A 499 -2.95 18.95 17.13
N ALA A 500 -2.91 17.68 16.74
CA ALA A 500 -2.34 17.24 15.47
C ALA A 500 -3.05 17.86 14.26
N PHE A 501 -4.39 17.92 14.26
CA PHE A 501 -5.15 18.58 13.20
C PHE A 501 -4.91 20.10 13.20
N SER A 502 -4.71 20.73 14.35
CA SER A 502 -4.35 22.14 14.43
C SER A 502 -3.00 22.43 13.78
N LEU A 503 -2.00 21.58 14.04
CA LEU A 503 -0.67 21.67 13.40
C LEU A 503 -0.74 21.45 11.88
N LEU A 504 -1.54 20.49 11.41
CA LEU A 504 -1.76 20.26 9.98
C LEU A 504 -2.33 21.51 9.31
N ARG A 505 -3.38 22.07 9.93
CA ARG A 505 -4.01 23.31 9.46
C ARG A 505 -3.01 24.45 9.37
N GLN A 506 -2.20 24.65 10.40
CA GLN A 506 -1.14 25.66 10.41
C GLN A 506 -0.16 25.48 9.24
N GLY A 507 0.28 24.24 8.99
CA GLY A 507 1.19 23.93 7.87
C GLY A 507 0.60 24.24 6.50
N LEU A 508 -0.65 23.85 6.25
CA LEU A 508 -1.33 24.07 4.98
C LEU A 508 -1.74 25.53 4.76
N THR A 509 -2.13 26.25 5.81
CA THR A 509 -2.56 27.66 5.69
C THR A 509 -1.40 28.64 5.65
N SER A 510 -0.23 28.28 6.16
CA SER A 510 0.94 29.18 6.22
C SER A 510 1.37 29.74 4.86
N THR A 511 1.17 28.99 3.79
CA THR A 511 1.50 29.38 2.41
C THR A 511 0.65 30.55 1.90
N VAL A 512 -0.62 30.65 2.32
CA VAL A 512 -1.55 31.72 1.92
C VAL A 512 -1.53 32.90 2.91
N LEU A 513 -1.34 32.64 4.20
CA LEU A 513 -1.27 33.69 5.22
C LEU A 513 -0.15 34.72 5.01
N SER A 514 0.93 34.33 4.33
CA SER A 514 2.01 35.22 3.95
C SER A 514 1.64 36.21 2.82
N GLN A 515 0.55 35.93 2.08
CA GLN A 515 0.10 36.72 0.92
C GLN A 515 -1.12 37.58 1.28
N ARG A 516 -0.93 38.74 1.91
CA ARG A 516 -2.00 39.68 2.21
C ARG A 516 -2.60 40.25 0.93
N GLN A 517 -3.93 40.38 0.88
CA GLN A 517 -4.69 40.83 -0.26
C GLN A 517 -5.13 42.30 -0.13
N GLN A 518 -5.27 42.96 -1.25
CA GLN A 518 -5.80 44.32 -1.33
C GLN A 518 -7.00 44.36 -2.30
N PRO A 519 -8.21 44.06 -1.81
CA PRO A 519 -9.40 44.09 -2.68
C PRO A 519 -9.69 45.49 -3.22
N ARG A 520 -9.99 45.58 -4.51
CA ARG A 520 -10.38 46.81 -5.17
C ARG A 520 -11.64 46.56 -6.01
N LYS A 521 -12.63 47.42 -5.91
CA LYS A 521 -13.86 47.33 -6.70
C LYS A 521 -13.55 47.39 -8.19
N SER A 522 -13.96 46.35 -8.94
CA SER A 522 -13.69 46.24 -10.37
C SER A 522 -14.95 46.26 -11.24
N VAL A 523 -16.11 46.55 -10.65
CA VAL A 523 -17.43 46.52 -11.32
C VAL A 523 -18.16 47.85 -11.24
N TYR A 524 -19.07 48.10 -12.17
CA TYR A 524 -20.04 49.17 -12.04
C TYR A 524 -21.12 48.81 -11.00
N ASP A 525 -21.85 49.79 -10.51
CA ASP A 525 -22.82 49.59 -9.41
C ASP A 525 -24.02 48.71 -9.79
N ASP A 526 -24.34 48.61 -11.08
CA ASP A 526 -25.42 47.79 -11.64
C ASP A 526 -24.93 46.42 -12.18
N GLN A 527 -23.63 46.18 -12.22
CA GLN A 527 -23.10 44.91 -12.70
C GLN A 527 -23.19 43.81 -11.65
N ILE A 528 -23.43 42.59 -12.14
CA ILE A 528 -23.38 41.36 -11.36
C ILE A 528 -22.23 40.50 -11.90
N VAL A 529 -21.37 40.07 -11.04
CA VAL A 529 -20.39 39.00 -11.33
C VAL A 529 -21.06 37.67 -11.09
N TRP A 530 -21.00 36.79 -12.07
CA TRP A 530 -21.62 35.49 -12.03
C TRP A 530 -20.58 34.39 -12.21
N GLY A 531 -20.30 33.67 -11.10
CA GLY A 531 -19.50 32.46 -11.09
C GLY A 531 -20.38 31.20 -11.21
N ARG A 532 -19.95 30.23 -12.03
CA ARG A 532 -20.65 28.96 -12.19
C ARG A 532 -19.67 27.84 -12.43
N SER A 533 -19.90 26.66 -11.83
CA SER A 533 -19.04 25.51 -11.94
C SER A 533 -19.81 24.21 -12.17
N PRO A 534 -19.22 23.28 -12.93
CA PRO A 534 -19.68 21.90 -12.97
C PRO A 534 -19.36 21.21 -11.64
N VAL A 535 -19.75 19.96 -11.50
CA VAL A 535 -19.29 19.07 -10.44
C VAL A 535 -18.28 18.06 -10.99
N ARG A 536 -17.75 17.17 -10.16
CA ARG A 536 -16.75 16.19 -10.56
C ARG A 536 -17.15 14.76 -10.22
N ILE A 537 -16.67 13.80 -11.02
CA ILE A 537 -16.63 12.37 -10.67
C ILE A 537 -15.17 11.95 -10.64
N ASP A 538 -14.71 11.37 -9.53
CA ASP A 538 -13.44 10.66 -9.45
C ASP A 538 -13.64 9.20 -9.88
N ILE A 539 -12.87 8.74 -10.84
CA ILE A 539 -12.97 7.39 -11.38
C ILE A 539 -11.85 6.47 -10.93
N ALA A 540 -10.72 7.03 -10.50
CA ALA A 540 -9.61 6.29 -9.90
C ALA A 540 -8.74 7.21 -9.02
N GLY A 541 -8.14 6.63 -7.98
CA GLY A 541 -7.13 7.30 -7.15
C GLY A 541 -7.67 8.24 -6.07
N GLY A 542 -8.96 8.38 -5.91
CA GLY A 542 -9.56 9.14 -4.79
C GLY A 542 -8.99 8.68 -3.45
N TRP A 543 -8.94 9.58 -2.44
CA TRP A 543 -8.24 9.46 -1.17
C TRP A 543 -6.72 9.66 -1.21
N THR A 544 -6.03 9.41 -2.33
CA THR A 544 -4.59 9.64 -2.41
C THR A 544 -4.22 11.12 -2.35
N ASP A 545 -5.16 12.00 -2.69
CA ASP A 545 -5.10 13.46 -2.61
C ASP A 545 -5.34 14.03 -1.21
N THR A 546 -5.79 13.20 -0.27
CA THR A 546 -6.17 13.64 1.07
C THR A 546 -4.94 13.76 1.98
N PRO A 547 -4.73 14.91 2.68
CA PRO A 547 -3.73 15.01 3.72
C PRO A 547 -3.99 14.02 4.88
N PRO A 548 -2.95 13.36 5.43
CA PRO A 548 -1.53 13.57 5.20
C PRO A 548 -0.92 12.76 4.04
N ASN A 549 -1.68 11.84 3.39
CA ASN A 549 -1.10 10.96 2.37
C ASN A 549 -0.43 11.75 1.24
N CYS A 550 -1.13 12.74 0.65
CA CYS A 550 -0.56 13.54 -0.42
C CYS A 550 0.66 14.36 0.03
N LEU A 551 0.72 14.78 1.30
CA LEU A 551 1.86 15.52 1.85
C LEU A 551 3.10 14.64 2.01
N MET A 552 2.90 13.35 2.24
CA MET A 552 3.97 12.39 2.56
C MET A 552 4.42 11.57 1.36
N GLU A 553 3.53 11.25 0.42
CA GLU A 553 3.81 10.39 -0.73
C GLU A 553 3.34 10.97 -2.08
N GLY A 554 2.66 12.14 -2.07
CA GLY A 554 1.97 12.67 -3.24
C GLY A 554 0.71 11.89 -3.57
N GLY A 555 -0.15 12.45 -4.40
CA GLY A 555 -1.42 11.85 -4.83
C GLY A 555 -1.56 11.76 -6.35
N ASN A 556 -2.33 10.79 -6.83
CA ASN A 556 -2.76 10.65 -8.22
C ASN A 556 -4.26 10.43 -8.27
N VAL A 557 -4.99 11.26 -8.99
CA VAL A 557 -6.45 11.12 -9.17
C VAL A 557 -6.83 11.34 -10.62
N VAL A 558 -7.64 10.44 -11.18
CA VAL A 558 -8.31 10.65 -12.48
C VAL A 558 -9.75 11.05 -12.22
N ASN A 559 -10.12 12.21 -12.70
CA ASN A 559 -11.49 12.69 -12.59
C ASN A 559 -11.99 13.40 -13.85
N LEU A 560 -13.31 13.58 -13.90
CA LEU A 560 -14.01 14.29 -14.96
C LEU A 560 -14.88 15.41 -14.37
N ALA A 561 -14.91 16.54 -15.05
CA ALA A 561 -15.85 17.61 -14.78
C ALA A 561 -17.16 17.34 -15.54
N ILE A 562 -18.30 17.36 -14.85
CA ILE A 562 -19.59 17.06 -15.46
C ILE A 562 -20.63 18.15 -15.18
N GLU A 563 -21.48 18.39 -16.16
CA GLU A 563 -22.72 19.17 -16.03
C GLU A 563 -23.88 18.22 -15.78
N LEU A 564 -24.86 18.69 -15.03
CA LEU A 564 -26.06 17.94 -14.70
C LEU A 564 -27.25 18.53 -15.39
N ASN A 565 -27.97 17.71 -16.15
CA ASN A 565 -29.15 18.17 -16.96
C ASN A 565 -28.84 19.37 -17.85
N GLY A 566 -27.62 19.42 -18.42
CA GLY A 566 -27.17 20.51 -19.30
C GLY A 566 -26.84 21.82 -18.59
N GLN A 567 -26.64 21.81 -17.27
CA GLN A 567 -26.38 23.00 -16.46
C GLN A 567 -25.17 22.77 -15.53
N GLN A 568 -24.46 23.87 -15.25
CA GLN A 568 -23.48 23.93 -14.17
C GLN A 568 -24.23 24.18 -12.85
N PRO A 569 -24.29 23.21 -11.93
CA PRO A 569 -25.20 23.22 -10.80
C PRO A 569 -24.77 24.11 -9.63
N LEU A 570 -23.53 24.58 -9.59
CA LEU A 570 -22.99 25.40 -8.52
C LEU A 570 -22.78 26.83 -9.01
N GLN A 571 -23.41 27.80 -8.36
CA GLN A 571 -23.44 29.19 -8.82
C GLN A 571 -23.24 30.16 -7.66
N ALA A 572 -22.55 31.26 -7.93
CA ALA A 572 -22.35 32.39 -7.02
C ALA A 572 -22.55 33.71 -7.78
N TYR A 573 -23.28 34.62 -7.19
CA TYR A 573 -23.52 35.94 -7.72
C TYR A 573 -23.00 36.98 -6.76
N VAL A 574 -22.20 37.92 -7.24
CA VAL A 574 -21.63 38.99 -6.42
C VAL A 574 -22.00 40.35 -7.07
N ARG A 575 -22.56 41.24 -6.27
CA ARG A 575 -22.88 42.59 -6.72
C ARG A 575 -22.61 43.66 -5.65
N ALA A 576 -22.52 44.90 -6.07
CA ALA A 576 -22.39 46.02 -5.16
C ALA A 576 -23.69 46.25 -4.37
N CYS A 577 -23.56 46.61 -3.11
CA CYS A 577 -24.63 47.06 -2.23
C CYS A 577 -24.34 48.52 -1.77
N ARG A 578 -25.36 49.36 -1.67
CA ARG A 578 -25.17 50.76 -1.29
C ARG A 578 -24.71 50.95 0.14
N GLU A 579 -25.26 50.17 1.05
CA GLU A 579 -24.87 50.20 2.47
C GLU A 579 -23.54 49.48 2.69
N PRO A 580 -22.64 50.02 3.54
CA PRO A 580 -21.31 49.44 3.78
C PRO A 580 -21.36 48.23 4.74
N HIS A 581 -22.06 47.19 4.31
CA HIS A 581 -22.15 45.91 4.98
C HIS A 581 -22.10 44.76 3.95
N ILE A 582 -22.03 43.54 4.42
CA ILE A 582 -22.05 42.32 3.56
C ILE A 582 -23.39 41.62 3.74
N VAL A 583 -24.08 41.34 2.65
CA VAL A 583 -25.30 40.54 2.63
C VAL A 583 -25.04 39.20 2.00
N LEU A 584 -25.28 38.12 2.74
CA LEU A 584 -25.11 36.73 2.30
C LEU A 584 -26.50 36.12 2.10
N ARG A 585 -26.71 35.49 0.95
CA ARG A 585 -27.98 34.78 0.63
C ARG A 585 -27.70 33.37 0.10
N SER A 586 -28.53 32.39 0.45
CA SER A 586 -28.59 31.08 -0.13
C SER A 586 -29.99 30.85 -0.72
N ILE A 587 -30.07 30.64 -2.04
CA ILE A 587 -31.35 30.44 -2.74
C ILE A 587 -31.94 29.07 -2.37
N ASP A 588 -31.09 28.03 -2.38
CA ASP A 588 -31.47 26.63 -2.10
C ASP A 588 -31.88 26.41 -0.66
N LEU A 589 -31.28 27.14 0.29
CA LEU A 589 -31.61 27.02 1.73
C LEU A 589 -32.63 28.08 2.20
N GLY A 590 -32.95 29.06 1.37
CA GLY A 590 -33.82 30.16 1.74
C GLY A 590 -33.31 31.02 2.89
N ALA A 591 -32.00 31.09 3.07
CA ALA A 591 -31.35 31.75 4.18
C ALA A 591 -30.77 33.13 3.77
N ILE A 592 -30.75 34.07 4.70
CA ILE A 592 -30.10 35.38 4.56
C ILE A 592 -29.40 35.78 5.83
N GLU A 593 -28.23 36.41 5.73
CA GLU A 593 -27.46 36.95 6.84
C GLU A 593 -26.81 38.28 6.46
N VAL A 594 -26.81 39.25 7.38
CA VAL A 594 -26.13 40.54 7.23
C VAL A 594 -24.91 40.54 8.16
N VAL A 595 -23.74 40.85 7.63
CA VAL A 595 -22.47 40.86 8.32
C VAL A 595 -21.95 42.29 8.36
N GLU A 596 -21.79 42.84 9.55
CA GLU A 596 -21.44 44.24 9.80
C GLU A 596 -20.07 44.41 10.49
N THR A 597 -19.54 43.35 11.10
CA THR A 597 -18.30 43.40 11.88
C THR A 597 -17.31 42.31 11.46
N TYR A 598 -16.03 42.52 11.80
CA TYR A 598 -14.99 41.51 11.56
C TYR A 598 -15.24 40.23 12.35
N GLU A 599 -15.80 40.32 13.56
CA GLU A 599 -16.11 39.17 14.40
C GLU A 599 -17.19 38.29 13.73
N GLN A 600 -18.25 38.94 13.21
CA GLN A 600 -19.29 38.21 12.45
C GLN A 600 -18.75 37.59 11.18
N LEU A 601 -17.83 38.25 10.49
CA LEU A 601 -17.18 37.71 9.28
C LEU A 601 -16.24 36.57 9.63
N ALA A 602 -15.52 36.63 10.74
CA ALA A 602 -14.61 35.59 11.21
C ALA A 602 -15.33 34.38 11.81
N ASP A 603 -16.64 34.47 12.10
CA ASP A 603 -17.46 33.35 12.60
C ASP A 603 -17.89 32.39 11.45
N PHE A 604 -16.91 31.92 10.70
CA PHE A 604 -17.12 30.93 9.62
C PHE A 604 -16.97 29.48 10.11
N SER A 605 -16.43 29.25 11.30
CA SER A 605 -16.24 27.91 11.87
C SER A 605 -17.49 27.37 12.58
N HIS A 606 -18.57 28.13 12.66
CA HIS A 606 -19.80 27.72 13.30
C HIS A 606 -20.44 26.53 12.55
N VAL A 607 -20.50 25.37 13.21
CA VAL A 607 -21.03 24.16 12.63
C VAL A 607 -22.50 24.31 12.26
N GLY A 608 -22.83 24.04 10.96
CA GLY A 608 -24.19 24.16 10.46
C GLY A 608 -24.58 25.53 9.89
N SER A 609 -23.69 26.53 9.92
CA SER A 609 -23.95 27.79 9.25
C SER A 609 -23.99 27.65 7.73
N PRO A 610 -25.03 28.11 7.02
CA PRO A 610 -25.11 28.08 5.57
C PRO A 610 -24.10 29.03 4.90
N PHE A 611 -23.46 29.92 5.68
CA PHE A 611 -22.61 30.99 5.19
C PHE A 611 -21.14 30.85 5.56
N SER A 612 -20.71 29.71 6.10
CA SER A 612 -19.30 29.44 6.42
C SER A 612 -18.39 29.64 5.19
N ILE A 613 -18.76 29.09 4.03
CA ILE A 613 -18.00 29.20 2.78
C ILE A 613 -17.84 30.66 2.32
N PRO A 614 -18.90 31.46 2.13
CA PRO A 614 -18.75 32.84 1.68
C PRO A 614 -18.05 33.75 2.69
N LYS A 615 -18.24 33.56 4.02
CA LYS A 615 -17.49 34.27 5.03
C LYS A 615 -15.98 33.97 4.93
N ALA A 616 -15.58 32.72 4.88
CA ALA A 616 -14.18 32.34 4.76
C ALA A 616 -13.57 32.85 3.43
N ALA A 617 -14.32 32.80 2.32
CA ALA A 617 -13.87 33.34 1.03
C ALA A 617 -13.60 34.85 1.08
N LEU A 618 -14.48 35.63 1.70
CA LEU A 618 -14.30 37.08 1.88
C LEU A 618 -13.14 37.40 2.82
N VAL A 619 -12.94 36.61 3.87
CA VAL A 619 -11.76 36.71 4.73
C VAL A 619 -10.49 36.53 3.91
N LEU A 620 -10.40 35.45 3.09
CA LEU A 620 -9.25 35.17 2.23
C LEU A 620 -9.06 36.23 1.13
N ALA A 621 -10.13 36.90 0.70
CA ALA A 621 -10.07 37.99 -0.25
C ALA A 621 -9.54 39.30 0.35
N GLY A 622 -9.26 39.33 1.66
CA GLY A 622 -8.67 40.48 2.34
C GLY A 622 -9.65 41.38 3.12
N PHE A 623 -10.91 40.94 3.28
CA PHE A 623 -11.88 41.70 4.13
C PHE A 623 -11.77 41.36 5.63
N HIS A 624 -10.57 40.99 6.08
CA HIS A 624 -10.28 40.77 7.49
C HIS A 624 -8.84 41.21 7.80
N PRO A 625 -8.53 41.81 8.98
CA PRO A 625 -7.21 42.35 9.29
C PRO A 625 -6.05 41.38 9.12
N ASN A 626 -6.26 40.08 9.37
CA ASN A 626 -5.21 39.05 9.23
C ASN A 626 -4.80 38.81 7.78
N TYR A 627 -5.66 39.11 6.82
CA TYR A 627 -5.47 38.81 5.38
C TYR A 627 -5.41 40.10 4.52
N SER A 628 -5.73 41.26 5.10
CA SER A 628 -5.66 42.55 4.41
C SER A 628 -4.24 43.08 4.35
N ALA A 629 -3.86 43.62 3.20
CA ALA A 629 -2.62 44.38 3.03
C ALA A 629 -2.70 45.78 3.67
N GLU A 630 -3.90 46.30 3.88
CA GLU A 630 -4.16 47.60 4.51
C GLU A 630 -4.81 47.40 5.87
N HIS A 631 -4.65 48.41 6.75
CA HIS A 631 -5.20 48.36 8.10
C HIS A 631 -6.43 49.29 8.21
N PHE A 632 -7.55 48.69 8.68
CA PHE A 632 -8.80 49.40 8.92
C PHE A 632 -9.28 49.13 10.37
N CYS A 633 -9.96 50.11 10.99
CA CYS A 633 -10.45 50.01 12.37
C CYS A 633 -11.72 49.14 12.46
N SER A 634 -12.48 49.01 11.37
CA SER A 634 -13.72 48.24 11.30
C SER A 634 -13.99 47.73 9.87
N LEU A 635 -14.83 46.70 9.76
CA LEU A 635 -15.30 46.18 8.45
C LEU A 635 -16.03 47.28 7.67
N ARG A 636 -16.84 48.13 8.36
CA ARG A 636 -17.55 49.23 7.76
C ARG A 636 -16.58 50.22 7.10
N GLN A 637 -15.52 50.64 7.82
CA GLN A 637 -14.49 51.52 7.27
C GLN A 637 -13.80 50.93 6.05
N GLN A 638 -13.53 49.64 6.08
CA GLN A 638 -12.93 48.92 4.96
C GLN A 638 -13.84 48.93 3.74
N LEU A 639 -15.14 48.66 3.91
CA LEU A 639 -16.12 48.65 2.84
C LEU A 639 -16.37 50.07 2.26
N GLU A 640 -16.35 51.10 3.12
CA GLU A 640 -16.39 52.52 2.69
C GLU A 640 -15.16 52.84 1.81
N ALA A 641 -13.98 52.42 2.21
CA ALA A 641 -12.75 52.60 1.44
C ALA A 641 -12.76 51.75 0.14
N PHE A 642 -13.36 50.55 0.18
CA PHE A 642 -13.59 49.72 -1.01
C PHE A 642 -14.60 50.35 -2.00
N GLY A 643 -15.48 51.17 -1.51
CA GLY A 643 -16.43 51.98 -2.30
C GLY A 643 -17.84 51.42 -2.40
N CYS A 644 -18.15 50.30 -1.78
CA CYS A 644 -19.51 49.75 -1.66
C CYS A 644 -19.56 48.62 -0.63
N GLY A 645 -20.78 48.24 -0.21
CA GLY A 645 -21.02 46.93 0.43
C GLY A 645 -21.06 45.81 -0.60
N ILE A 646 -21.17 44.58 -0.13
CA ILE A 646 -21.12 43.39 -0.98
C ILE A 646 -22.37 42.56 -0.74
N GLU A 647 -23.11 42.25 -1.80
CA GLU A 647 -24.17 41.24 -1.75
C GLU A 647 -23.68 39.97 -2.47
N LEU A 648 -23.61 38.84 -1.77
CA LEU A 648 -23.17 37.53 -2.31
C LEU A 648 -24.30 36.54 -2.17
N THR A 649 -24.77 36.01 -3.30
CA THR A 649 -25.85 35.04 -3.38
C THR A 649 -25.33 33.70 -3.87
N LEU A 650 -25.69 32.60 -3.20
CA LEU A 650 -25.31 31.23 -3.51
C LEU A 650 -26.50 30.46 -4.08
N LEU A 651 -26.22 29.53 -5.00
CA LEU A 651 -27.14 28.50 -5.44
C LEU A 651 -26.39 27.17 -5.61
N SER A 652 -26.83 26.16 -4.88
CA SER A 652 -26.45 24.77 -5.09
C SER A 652 -27.67 23.98 -5.57
N ALA A 653 -27.72 23.63 -6.86
CA ALA A 653 -28.83 22.86 -7.42
C ALA A 653 -28.74 21.34 -7.12
N ILE A 654 -27.82 20.94 -6.26
CA ILE A 654 -27.62 19.56 -5.79
C ILE A 654 -27.45 19.54 -4.27
N PRO A 655 -27.85 18.45 -3.61
CA PRO A 655 -27.70 18.33 -2.15
C PRO A 655 -26.26 18.46 -1.68
N ALA A 656 -26.05 19.08 -0.52
CA ALA A 656 -24.76 19.05 0.16
C ALA A 656 -24.40 17.61 0.55
N GLY A 657 -23.14 17.23 0.46
CA GLY A 657 -22.69 15.87 0.76
C GLY A 657 -22.93 14.86 -0.36
N SER A 658 -23.25 15.32 -1.58
CA SER A 658 -23.60 14.50 -2.73
C SER A 658 -22.49 13.57 -3.27
N GLY A 659 -21.28 13.59 -2.71
CA GLY A 659 -20.12 12.85 -3.24
C GLY A 659 -19.54 13.41 -4.54
N LEU A 660 -20.12 14.48 -5.09
CA LEU A 660 -19.68 15.12 -6.37
C LEU A 660 -18.75 16.32 -6.16
N GLY A 661 -18.19 16.50 -4.95
CA GLY A 661 -17.30 17.63 -4.62
C GLY A 661 -18.01 18.96 -4.40
N THR A 662 -19.29 18.94 -4.06
CA THR A 662 -20.17 20.12 -4.03
C THR A 662 -19.61 21.25 -3.18
N SER A 663 -19.17 20.98 -1.94
CA SER A 663 -18.71 21.99 -0.99
C SER A 663 -17.47 22.71 -1.49
N SER A 664 -16.44 21.97 -1.86
CA SER A 664 -15.16 22.50 -2.33
C SER A 664 -15.31 23.26 -3.66
N ILE A 665 -16.11 22.73 -4.57
CA ILE A 665 -16.31 23.38 -5.86
C ILE A 665 -17.18 24.66 -5.69
N LEU A 666 -18.17 24.66 -4.79
CA LEU A 666 -18.92 25.87 -4.47
C LEU A 666 -18.00 26.93 -3.86
N ALA A 667 -17.09 26.53 -2.94
CA ALA A 667 -16.09 27.43 -2.38
C ALA A 667 -15.18 28.04 -3.48
N ALA A 668 -14.72 27.21 -4.43
CA ALA A 668 -13.96 27.68 -5.58
C ALA A 668 -14.76 28.63 -6.49
N THR A 669 -16.06 28.36 -6.67
CA THR A 669 -16.95 29.22 -7.46
C THR A 669 -17.11 30.60 -6.81
N VAL A 670 -17.27 30.62 -5.48
CA VAL A 670 -17.33 31.87 -4.68
C VAL A 670 -16.00 32.62 -4.79
N LEU A 671 -14.86 31.94 -4.57
CA LEU A 671 -13.54 32.56 -4.69
C LEU A 671 -13.30 33.14 -6.09
N GLY A 672 -13.72 32.43 -7.14
CA GLY A 672 -13.63 32.92 -8.51
C GLY A 672 -14.46 34.19 -8.75
N ALA A 673 -15.71 34.21 -8.31
CA ALA A 673 -16.59 35.36 -8.43
C ALA A 673 -16.09 36.55 -7.59
N VAL A 674 -15.65 36.32 -6.37
CA VAL A 674 -15.05 37.33 -5.47
C VAL A 674 -13.73 37.86 -6.02
N SER A 675 -12.88 36.99 -6.59
CA SER A 675 -11.64 37.42 -7.24
C SER A 675 -11.87 38.39 -8.36
N ASP A 676 -12.85 38.12 -9.20
CA ASP A 676 -13.21 39.02 -10.30
C ASP A 676 -13.84 40.34 -9.79
N PHE A 677 -14.76 40.26 -8.82
CA PHE A 677 -15.42 41.43 -8.24
C PHE A 677 -14.43 42.35 -7.52
N CYS A 678 -13.42 41.78 -6.89
CA CYS A 678 -12.42 42.47 -6.05
C CYS A 678 -11.09 42.75 -6.79
N SER A 679 -10.99 42.47 -8.09
CA SER A 679 -9.75 42.64 -8.87
C SER A 679 -8.52 41.96 -8.30
N LEU A 680 -8.66 40.72 -7.77
CA LEU A 680 -7.57 39.99 -7.13
C LEU A 680 -6.72 39.22 -8.15
N ALA A 681 -7.21 39.06 -9.39
CA ALA A 681 -6.54 38.41 -10.53
C ALA A 681 -6.07 36.97 -10.24
N TRP A 682 -6.79 36.22 -9.41
CA TRP A 682 -6.51 34.82 -9.17
C TRP A 682 -6.84 33.97 -10.40
N ASP A 683 -5.89 33.22 -10.89
CA ASP A 683 -6.14 32.22 -11.93
C ASP A 683 -6.81 30.97 -11.34
N LYS A 684 -7.16 30.01 -12.19
CA LYS A 684 -7.83 28.77 -11.77
C LYS A 684 -7.00 27.94 -10.79
N ASN A 685 -5.66 27.93 -10.91
CA ASN A 685 -4.79 27.19 -10.00
C ASN A 685 -4.75 27.86 -8.62
N GLU A 686 -4.63 29.19 -8.58
CA GLU A 686 -4.66 29.96 -7.34
C GLU A 686 -6.03 29.83 -6.64
N ILE A 687 -7.14 29.86 -7.39
CA ILE A 687 -8.48 29.60 -6.85
C ILE A 687 -8.55 28.22 -6.20
N CYS A 688 -8.04 27.17 -6.87
CA CYS A 688 -8.00 25.82 -6.32
C CYS A 688 -7.14 25.72 -5.06
N HIS A 689 -5.97 26.37 -5.04
CA HIS A 689 -5.09 26.39 -3.88
C HIS A 689 -5.74 27.12 -2.69
N ARG A 690 -6.36 28.27 -2.92
CA ARG A 690 -7.10 28.99 -1.88
C ARG A 690 -8.33 28.24 -1.38
N THR A 691 -8.94 27.42 -2.25
CA THR A 691 -10.03 26.52 -1.85
C THR A 691 -9.54 25.47 -0.86
N LEU A 692 -8.37 24.86 -1.10
CA LEU A 692 -7.77 23.92 -0.15
C LEU A 692 -7.54 24.56 1.22
N VAL A 693 -7.02 25.79 1.24
CA VAL A 693 -6.84 26.56 2.47
C VAL A 693 -8.17 26.89 3.14
N LEU A 694 -9.18 27.31 2.37
CA LEU A 694 -10.52 27.60 2.88
C LEU A 694 -11.12 26.37 3.58
N GLU A 695 -11.01 25.19 2.99
CA GLU A 695 -11.48 23.94 3.59
C GLU A 695 -10.76 23.63 4.92
N GLN A 696 -9.45 23.89 5.00
CA GLN A 696 -8.72 23.74 6.25
C GLN A 696 -9.21 24.73 7.32
N LEU A 697 -9.55 25.96 6.94
CA LEU A 697 -10.16 26.95 7.86
C LEU A 697 -11.54 26.52 8.36
N LEU A 698 -12.30 25.82 7.52
CA LEU A 698 -13.62 25.27 7.89
C LEU A 698 -13.54 23.92 8.63
N THR A 699 -12.34 23.41 8.89
CA THR A 699 -12.10 22.12 9.58
C THR A 699 -12.64 20.89 8.87
N THR A 700 -12.83 20.96 7.55
CA THR A 700 -13.36 19.84 6.76
C THR A 700 -12.31 18.80 6.43
N GLY A 701 -11.01 19.18 6.38
CA GLY A 701 -9.89 18.25 6.17
C GLY A 701 -9.82 17.59 4.79
N GLY A 702 -10.52 18.14 3.79
CA GLY A 702 -10.58 17.61 2.43
C GLY A 702 -9.25 17.65 1.67
N GLY A 703 -9.15 16.84 0.61
CA GLY A 703 -8.05 16.85 -0.35
C GLY A 703 -8.23 17.92 -1.43
N TRP A 704 -7.39 17.84 -2.46
CA TRP A 704 -7.43 18.83 -3.56
C TRP A 704 -8.22 18.34 -4.79
N GLN A 705 -8.68 17.10 -4.86
CA GLN A 705 -9.32 16.55 -6.06
C GLN A 705 -10.63 17.24 -6.44
N ASP A 706 -11.38 17.73 -5.48
CA ASP A 706 -12.71 18.29 -5.70
C ASP A 706 -12.65 19.58 -6.48
N GLN A 707 -11.95 20.58 -5.96
CA GLN A 707 -11.80 21.88 -6.60
C GLN A 707 -11.06 21.77 -7.93
N PHE A 708 -9.95 21.05 -8.02
CA PHE A 708 -9.25 20.84 -9.29
C PHE A 708 -10.12 20.05 -10.29
N GLY A 709 -10.95 19.14 -9.79
CA GLY A 709 -11.89 18.37 -10.58
C GLY A 709 -12.97 19.21 -11.26
N GLY A 710 -13.58 20.13 -10.52
CA GLY A 710 -14.66 20.99 -11.00
C GLY A 710 -14.19 22.29 -11.67
N VAL A 711 -13.17 22.95 -11.11
CA VAL A 711 -12.64 24.22 -11.65
C VAL A 711 -11.98 24.03 -13.01
N LEU A 712 -11.27 22.92 -13.19
CA LEU A 712 -10.66 22.55 -14.47
C LEU A 712 -11.59 21.60 -15.23
N GLY A 713 -11.91 21.93 -16.49
CA GLY A 713 -12.79 21.11 -17.32
C GLY A 713 -12.14 19.82 -17.84
N GLY A 714 -12.93 18.99 -18.50
CA GLY A 714 -12.50 17.79 -19.21
C GLY A 714 -12.22 16.58 -18.33
N VAL A 715 -11.62 15.57 -18.94
CA VAL A 715 -11.08 14.36 -18.30
C VAL A 715 -9.62 14.58 -18.03
N LYS A 716 -9.13 14.28 -16.81
CA LYS A 716 -7.75 14.61 -16.44
C LYS A 716 -7.20 13.72 -15.36
N LEU A 717 -5.89 13.48 -15.44
CA LEU A 717 -5.07 12.95 -14.38
C LEU A 717 -4.44 14.13 -13.63
N LEU A 718 -4.66 14.17 -12.33
CA LEU A 718 -4.07 15.11 -11.38
C LEU A 718 -3.00 14.41 -10.55
N GLN A 719 -1.82 14.99 -10.47
CA GLN A 719 -0.69 14.37 -9.75
C GLN A 719 0.03 15.40 -8.87
N THR A 720 0.28 15.07 -7.62
CA THR A 720 1.12 15.89 -6.73
C THR A 720 2.36 15.14 -6.29
N GLU A 721 3.40 15.91 -6.00
CA GLU A 721 4.55 15.42 -5.26
C GLU A 721 4.33 15.56 -3.73
N ARG A 722 5.19 14.92 -2.94
CA ARG A 722 5.22 15.09 -1.48
C ARG A 722 5.57 16.53 -1.08
N GLY A 723 5.03 17.00 0.03
CA GLY A 723 5.28 18.33 0.59
C GLY A 723 4.00 19.08 0.92
N PHE A 724 4.11 20.17 1.68
CA PHE A 724 2.96 21.01 2.05
C PHE A 724 2.45 21.87 0.89
N SER A 725 3.28 22.16 -0.10
CA SER A 725 2.86 22.84 -1.33
C SER A 725 2.20 21.84 -2.27
N GLN A 726 0.88 21.77 -2.20
CA GLN A 726 0.08 20.86 -3.02
C GLN A 726 -0.43 21.58 -4.28
N GLN A 727 0.37 21.52 -5.35
CA GLN A 727 0.03 22.05 -6.66
C GLN A 727 -0.01 20.91 -7.68
N PRO A 728 -1.19 20.34 -7.99
CA PRO A 728 -1.28 19.23 -8.92
C PRO A 728 -0.80 19.59 -10.33
N LEU A 729 0.08 18.75 -10.87
CA LEU A 729 0.34 18.68 -12.29
C LEU A 729 -0.91 18.12 -12.97
N VAL A 730 -1.43 18.84 -13.97
CA VAL A 730 -2.65 18.47 -14.69
C VAL A 730 -2.29 17.90 -16.06
N ARG A 731 -2.68 16.66 -16.30
CA ARG A 731 -2.59 16.01 -17.60
C ARG A 731 -4.00 15.76 -18.13
N TRP A 732 -4.42 16.53 -19.14
CA TRP A 732 -5.69 16.27 -19.82
C TRP A 732 -5.60 14.98 -20.64
N LEU A 733 -6.66 14.19 -20.56
CA LEU A 733 -6.82 12.92 -21.25
C LEU A 733 -7.82 13.06 -22.40
N PRO A 734 -7.79 12.18 -23.41
CA PRO A 734 -8.81 12.14 -24.46
C PRO A 734 -10.22 12.02 -23.88
N ASP A 735 -11.17 12.72 -24.46
CA ASP A 735 -12.56 12.73 -23.98
C ASP A 735 -13.53 11.86 -24.83
N ASP A 736 -13.02 11.18 -25.84
CA ASP A 736 -13.82 10.40 -26.79
C ASP A 736 -14.67 9.32 -26.13
N LEU A 737 -14.13 8.64 -25.11
CA LEU A 737 -14.88 7.63 -24.34
C LEU A 737 -16.08 8.21 -23.59
N TYR A 738 -16.18 9.53 -23.45
CA TYR A 738 -17.27 10.23 -22.75
C TYR A 738 -18.15 11.07 -23.68
N THR A 739 -17.71 11.33 -24.89
CA THR A 739 -18.36 12.27 -25.82
C THR A 739 -18.88 11.63 -27.10
N GLN A 740 -18.28 10.50 -27.54
CA GLN A 740 -18.81 9.75 -28.68
C GLN A 740 -20.18 9.13 -28.30
N PRO A 741 -21.22 9.22 -29.17
CA PRO A 741 -22.58 8.86 -28.79
C PRO A 741 -22.76 7.47 -28.18
N ASP A 742 -22.10 6.47 -28.74
CA ASP A 742 -22.21 5.09 -28.28
C ASP A 742 -21.62 4.88 -26.87
N TYR A 743 -20.49 5.50 -26.58
CA TYR A 743 -19.88 5.47 -25.26
C TYR A 743 -20.58 6.39 -24.27
N ALA A 744 -20.97 7.60 -24.70
CA ALA A 744 -21.68 8.55 -23.85
C ALA A 744 -22.99 7.98 -23.31
N ALA A 745 -23.71 7.19 -24.12
CA ALA A 745 -24.95 6.50 -23.73
C ALA A 745 -24.75 5.47 -22.60
N CYS A 746 -23.52 4.93 -22.46
CA CYS A 746 -23.18 3.92 -21.45
C CYS A 746 -22.83 4.50 -20.08
N HIS A 747 -22.59 5.81 -19.96
CA HIS A 747 -22.33 6.48 -18.70
C HIS A 747 -23.65 6.91 -18.05
N LEU A 748 -23.92 6.34 -16.89
CA LEU A 748 -25.16 6.61 -16.17
C LEU A 748 -24.86 7.21 -14.80
N LEU A 749 -25.67 8.19 -14.40
CA LEU A 749 -25.63 8.78 -13.07
C LEU A 749 -27.02 8.66 -12.43
N TYR A 750 -27.09 8.04 -11.25
CA TYR A 750 -28.32 7.79 -10.53
C TYR A 750 -28.22 8.36 -9.13
N TYR A 751 -29.14 9.27 -8.79
CA TYR A 751 -29.31 9.75 -7.42
C TYR A 751 -30.09 8.73 -6.61
N THR A 752 -29.48 8.20 -5.56
CA THR A 752 -30.09 7.13 -4.74
C THR A 752 -31.11 7.64 -3.73
N GLY A 753 -31.08 8.94 -3.43
CA GLY A 753 -31.91 9.55 -2.38
C GLY A 753 -31.47 9.20 -0.96
N ILE A 754 -30.28 8.60 -0.78
CA ILE A 754 -29.68 8.29 0.53
C ILE A 754 -28.61 9.34 0.81
N THR A 755 -28.73 10.04 1.94
CA THR A 755 -27.72 11.01 2.38
C THR A 755 -27.03 10.50 3.63
N ARG A 756 -25.69 10.59 3.67
CA ARG A 756 -24.87 10.19 4.82
C ARG A 756 -23.94 11.31 5.27
N THR A 757 -23.70 11.38 6.58
CA THR A 757 -22.72 12.33 7.14
C THR A 757 -21.31 11.78 6.99
N ALA A 758 -20.55 12.26 6.01
CA ALA A 758 -19.20 11.77 5.68
C ALA A 758 -18.12 12.09 6.75
N LYS A 759 -18.38 12.94 7.75
CA LYS A 759 -17.36 13.47 8.69
C LYS A 759 -16.65 12.42 9.56
N GLN A 760 -17.35 11.40 10.04
CA GLN A 760 -16.73 10.40 10.94
C GLN A 760 -15.78 9.47 10.18
N ILE A 761 -16.15 9.08 8.97
CA ILE A 761 -15.33 8.20 8.10
C ILE A 761 -14.02 8.87 7.74
N LEU A 762 -14.08 10.12 7.33
CA LEU A 762 -12.89 10.91 6.97
C LEU A 762 -11.89 10.97 8.13
N ALA A 763 -12.36 11.21 9.36
CA ALA A 763 -11.48 11.33 10.52
C ALA A 763 -10.72 10.04 10.83
N GLU A 764 -11.37 8.87 10.76
CA GLU A 764 -10.73 7.58 11.03
C GLU A 764 -9.72 7.20 9.94
N ILE A 765 -10.04 7.43 8.67
CA ILE A 765 -9.11 7.19 7.57
C ILE A 765 -7.89 8.10 7.68
N VAL A 766 -8.09 9.39 7.93
CA VAL A 766 -7.00 10.37 8.09
C VAL A 766 -6.12 10.03 9.29
N LYS A 767 -6.72 9.61 10.41
CA LYS A 767 -5.97 9.13 11.59
C LYS A 767 -5.06 7.96 11.24
N GLY A 768 -5.57 6.95 10.52
CA GLY A 768 -4.78 5.81 10.08
C GLY A 768 -3.62 6.21 9.15
N MET A 769 -3.83 7.22 8.27
CA MET A 769 -2.78 7.76 7.43
C MET A 769 -1.66 8.43 8.25
N PHE A 770 -1.99 9.22 9.28
CA PHE A 770 -1.01 9.83 10.18
C PHE A 770 -0.22 8.79 10.96
N LEU A 771 -0.88 7.72 11.39
CA LEU A 771 -0.25 6.63 12.14
C LEU A 771 0.50 5.64 11.23
N ASN A 772 0.61 5.90 9.93
CA ASN A 772 1.26 5.02 8.95
C ASN A 772 0.72 3.57 8.99
N LYS A 773 -0.58 3.39 9.21
CA LYS A 773 -1.16 2.05 9.29
C LYS A 773 -0.83 1.23 8.05
N ASN A 774 -0.14 0.11 8.23
CA ASN A 774 0.48 -0.67 7.14
C ASN A 774 -0.49 -1.00 6.00
N GLU A 775 -1.61 -1.64 6.31
CA GLU A 775 -2.59 -2.06 5.31
C GLU A 775 -3.19 -0.88 4.54
N GLN A 776 -3.45 0.22 5.25
CA GLN A 776 -4.02 1.42 4.65
C GLN A 776 -3.03 2.12 3.72
N LEU A 777 -1.76 2.26 4.11
CA LEU A 777 -0.73 2.83 3.24
C LEU A 777 -0.50 1.98 2.00
N ARG A 778 -0.49 0.65 2.14
CA ARG A 778 -0.39 -0.28 1.00
C ARG A 778 -1.54 -0.04 0.02
N LEU A 779 -2.78 0.01 0.52
CA LEU A 779 -3.96 0.23 -0.32
C LEU A 779 -3.91 1.60 -1.03
N LEU A 780 -3.51 2.66 -0.34
CA LEU A 780 -3.37 3.99 -0.93
C LEU A 780 -2.30 4.03 -2.05
N ARG A 781 -1.19 3.31 -1.88
CA ARG A 781 -0.18 3.15 -2.94
C ARG A 781 -0.74 2.39 -4.15
N GLU A 782 -1.55 1.35 -3.92
CA GLU A 782 -2.25 0.63 -4.99
C GLU A 782 -3.27 1.54 -5.70
N MET A 783 -4.04 2.36 -4.97
CA MET A 783 -4.97 3.34 -5.55
C MET A 783 -4.23 4.40 -6.37
N LYS A 784 -3.07 4.84 -5.91
CA LYS A 784 -2.21 5.79 -6.62
C LYS A 784 -1.71 5.22 -7.95
N ALA A 785 -1.25 3.96 -7.96
CA ALA A 785 -0.85 3.26 -9.18
C ALA A 785 -2.05 3.02 -10.12
N HIS A 786 -3.20 2.62 -9.56
CA HIS A 786 -4.43 2.40 -10.30
C HIS A 786 -4.92 3.64 -11.06
N ALA A 787 -4.69 4.86 -10.55
CA ALA A 787 -4.97 6.10 -11.29
C ALA A 787 -4.14 6.21 -12.58
N ILE A 788 -2.91 5.70 -12.58
CA ILE A 788 -2.08 5.65 -13.79
C ILE A 788 -2.64 4.63 -14.78
N ASP A 789 -2.99 3.42 -14.31
CA ASP A 789 -3.62 2.38 -15.15
C ASP A 789 -4.89 2.93 -15.84
N MET A 790 -5.74 3.63 -15.08
CA MET A 790 -6.93 4.30 -15.60
C MET A 790 -6.59 5.33 -16.68
N SER A 791 -5.58 6.17 -16.45
CA SER A 791 -5.18 7.19 -17.42
C SER A 791 -4.65 6.58 -18.71
N GLU A 792 -3.98 5.43 -18.64
CA GLU A 792 -3.51 4.68 -19.81
C GLU A 792 -4.66 4.03 -20.58
N ALA A 793 -5.63 3.41 -19.88
CA ALA A 793 -6.81 2.83 -20.51
C ALA A 793 -7.58 3.88 -21.32
N ILE A 794 -7.78 5.08 -20.75
CA ILE A 794 -8.42 6.21 -21.43
C ILE A 794 -7.59 6.66 -22.63
N SER A 795 -6.27 6.80 -22.47
CA SER A 795 -5.35 7.23 -23.54
C SER A 795 -5.29 6.24 -24.71
N ARG A 796 -5.53 4.96 -24.45
CA ARG A 796 -5.62 3.89 -25.47
C ARG A 796 -7.01 3.70 -26.06
N HIS A 797 -8.00 4.49 -25.62
CA HIS A 797 -9.42 4.38 -26.01
C HIS A 797 -10.02 2.99 -25.68
N ASP A 798 -9.53 2.33 -24.61
CA ASP A 798 -10.04 1.04 -24.17
C ASP A 798 -11.21 1.23 -23.20
N PHE A 799 -12.43 1.29 -23.75
CA PHE A 799 -13.66 1.48 -22.98
C PHE A 799 -13.91 0.33 -21.99
N ASN A 800 -13.66 -0.91 -22.42
CA ASN A 800 -13.89 -2.08 -21.59
C ASN A 800 -12.93 -2.14 -20.41
N LEU A 801 -11.65 -1.84 -20.62
CA LEU A 801 -10.67 -1.79 -19.55
C LEU A 801 -10.99 -0.64 -18.59
N MET A 802 -11.31 0.56 -19.10
CA MET A 802 -11.71 1.71 -18.28
C MET A 802 -12.89 1.35 -17.37
N GLY A 803 -13.93 0.69 -17.88
CA GLY A 803 -15.09 0.25 -17.09
C GLY A 803 -14.70 -0.73 -15.97
N ARG A 804 -13.87 -1.75 -16.27
CA ARG A 804 -13.33 -2.69 -15.25
C ARG A 804 -12.48 -1.98 -14.19
N LEU A 805 -11.70 -0.99 -14.58
CA LEU A 805 -10.91 -0.20 -13.63
C LEU A 805 -11.80 0.66 -12.71
N VAL A 806 -12.97 1.13 -13.16
CA VAL A 806 -13.98 1.76 -12.29
C VAL A 806 -14.47 0.78 -11.23
N ALA A 807 -14.74 -0.49 -11.62
CA ALA A 807 -15.10 -1.54 -10.66
C ALA A 807 -13.99 -1.77 -9.63
N ARG A 808 -12.73 -1.83 -10.06
CA ARG A 808 -11.58 -1.96 -9.14
C ARG A 808 -11.47 -0.79 -8.18
N SER A 809 -11.68 0.45 -8.64
CA SER A 809 -11.74 1.63 -7.74
C SER A 809 -12.81 1.46 -6.66
N TRP A 810 -13.95 0.89 -7.01
CA TRP A 810 -15.02 0.63 -6.05
C TRP A 810 -14.63 -0.41 -4.99
N GLU A 811 -13.98 -1.50 -5.38
CA GLU A 811 -13.45 -2.49 -4.44
C GLU A 811 -12.39 -1.90 -3.50
N GLN A 812 -11.49 -1.08 -4.02
CA GLN A 812 -10.49 -0.36 -3.21
C GLN A 812 -11.15 0.57 -2.17
N ASN A 813 -12.17 1.33 -2.58
CA ASN A 813 -12.90 2.21 -1.65
C ASN A 813 -13.61 1.41 -0.54
N LYS A 814 -14.26 0.29 -0.88
CA LYS A 814 -14.90 -0.60 0.10
C LYS A 814 -13.90 -1.23 1.08
N THR A 815 -12.69 -1.52 0.60
CA THR A 815 -11.61 -2.06 1.46
C THR A 815 -11.07 -0.99 2.39
N LEU A 816 -10.98 0.26 1.93
CA LEU A 816 -10.50 1.37 2.75
C LEU A 816 -11.48 1.72 3.87
N ASP A 817 -12.78 1.69 3.58
CA ASP A 817 -13.86 1.96 4.53
C ASP A 817 -15.10 1.08 4.27
N LEU A 818 -15.43 0.24 5.25
CA LEU A 818 -16.60 -0.64 5.19
C LEU A 818 -17.94 0.12 5.09
N GLY A 819 -17.99 1.34 5.54
CA GLY A 819 -19.17 2.19 5.46
C GLY A 819 -19.39 2.85 4.10
N THR A 820 -18.46 2.74 3.19
CA THR A 820 -18.55 3.29 1.81
C THR A 820 -19.72 2.69 1.03
N ASN A 821 -20.06 1.42 1.27
CA ASN A 821 -21.14 0.71 0.58
C ASN A 821 -22.33 0.39 1.51
N PRO A 822 -23.31 1.26 1.65
CA PRO A 822 -24.50 0.98 2.46
C PRO A 822 -25.27 -0.24 1.93
N PRO A 823 -25.94 -1.04 2.79
CA PRO A 823 -26.70 -2.23 2.37
C PRO A 823 -27.73 -1.97 1.28
N ALA A 824 -28.39 -0.82 1.31
CA ALA A 824 -29.38 -0.44 0.29
C ALA A 824 -28.72 -0.20 -1.10
N VAL A 825 -27.51 0.37 -1.13
CA VAL A 825 -26.74 0.54 -2.38
C VAL A 825 -26.22 -0.82 -2.87
N ALA A 826 -25.75 -1.69 -1.96
CA ALA A 826 -25.35 -3.05 -2.30
C ALA A 826 -26.50 -3.84 -2.95
N GLN A 827 -27.72 -3.68 -2.45
CA GLN A 827 -28.93 -4.26 -3.06
C GLN A 827 -29.18 -3.74 -4.48
N LEU A 828 -29.11 -2.41 -4.73
CA LEU A 828 -29.30 -1.83 -6.06
C LEU A 828 -28.22 -2.35 -7.03
N THR A 829 -26.97 -2.34 -6.60
CA THR A 829 -25.86 -2.75 -7.47
C THR A 829 -25.88 -4.22 -7.81
N SER A 830 -26.43 -5.07 -6.94
CA SER A 830 -26.61 -6.50 -7.25
C SER A 830 -27.60 -6.74 -8.40
N LEU A 831 -28.61 -5.89 -8.57
CA LEU A 831 -29.60 -6.00 -9.65
C LEU A 831 -29.03 -5.66 -11.03
N ILE A 832 -27.94 -4.91 -11.09
CA ILE A 832 -27.38 -4.37 -12.34
C ILE A 832 -25.96 -4.86 -12.60
N HIS A 833 -25.41 -5.69 -11.72
CA HIS A 833 -24.01 -6.14 -11.78
C HIS A 833 -23.65 -6.73 -13.16
N ASP A 834 -24.49 -7.61 -13.69
CA ASP A 834 -24.26 -8.29 -14.99
C ASP A 834 -24.43 -7.35 -16.20
N LEU A 835 -24.98 -6.17 -16.02
CA LEU A 835 -25.19 -5.18 -17.08
C LEU A 835 -24.09 -4.11 -17.12
N CYS A 836 -23.25 -4.04 -16.07
CA CYS A 836 -22.19 -3.04 -15.95
C CYS A 836 -20.80 -3.64 -16.24
N LEU A 837 -19.91 -2.82 -16.79
CA LEU A 837 -18.45 -3.06 -16.74
C LEU A 837 -17.91 -2.65 -15.37
N GLY A 838 -18.46 -1.63 -14.76
CA GLY A 838 -18.13 -1.16 -13.45
C GLY A 838 -19.09 -0.08 -12.95
N TYR A 839 -19.10 0.13 -11.65
CA TYR A 839 -19.86 1.18 -10.98
C TYR A 839 -19.16 1.58 -9.67
N LYS A 840 -19.44 2.78 -9.19
CA LYS A 840 -18.95 3.29 -7.90
C LYS A 840 -19.81 4.45 -7.39
N LEU A 841 -19.72 4.70 -6.09
CA LEU A 841 -20.13 5.98 -5.50
C LEU A 841 -18.93 6.94 -5.57
N PRO A 842 -19.05 8.12 -6.18
CA PRO A 842 -17.99 9.12 -6.20
C PRO A 842 -17.63 9.66 -4.82
N GLY A 843 -16.40 10.14 -4.67
CA GLY A 843 -15.88 10.69 -3.41
C GLY A 843 -15.74 9.63 -2.32
N ALA A 844 -16.15 9.97 -1.09
CA ALA A 844 -16.07 9.08 0.06
C ALA A 844 -17.10 7.93 0.05
N GLY A 845 -18.06 7.95 -0.88
CA GLY A 845 -19.14 6.96 -0.91
C GLY A 845 -20.18 7.18 0.20
N GLY A 846 -20.96 6.15 0.50
CA GLY A 846 -21.93 6.18 1.59
C GLY A 846 -23.36 6.53 1.17
N GLY A 847 -23.65 6.81 -0.11
CA GLY A 847 -24.97 7.14 -0.64
C GLY A 847 -24.91 8.11 -1.82
N ASP A 848 -25.92 8.94 -1.94
CA ASP A 848 -26.06 10.02 -2.89
C ASP A 848 -26.07 9.60 -4.37
N TYR A 849 -24.99 9.75 -5.10
CA TYR A 849 -24.93 9.41 -6.53
C TYR A 849 -24.18 8.11 -6.79
N LEU A 850 -24.77 7.27 -7.65
CA LEU A 850 -24.15 6.06 -8.19
C LEU A 850 -23.76 6.32 -9.64
N TYR A 851 -22.49 6.29 -9.93
CA TYR A 851 -21.95 6.33 -11.28
C TYR A 851 -21.75 4.91 -11.81
N MET A 852 -22.21 4.66 -13.03
CA MET A 852 -22.19 3.35 -13.68
C MET A 852 -21.66 3.45 -15.10
N VAL A 853 -20.90 2.44 -15.52
CA VAL A 853 -20.46 2.22 -16.89
C VAL A 853 -21.12 0.93 -17.40
N ALA A 854 -22.14 1.07 -18.22
CA ALA A 854 -22.84 -0.05 -18.83
C ALA A 854 -21.97 -0.75 -19.88
N LYS A 855 -22.20 -2.04 -20.14
CA LYS A 855 -21.47 -2.82 -21.16
C LYS A 855 -21.67 -2.28 -22.58
N ASP A 856 -22.87 -1.80 -22.87
CA ASP A 856 -23.29 -1.26 -24.15
C ASP A 856 -24.57 -0.39 -23.97
N PRO A 857 -25.05 0.33 -25.01
CA PRO A 857 -26.24 1.17 -24.92
C PRO A 857 -27.53 0.38 -24.58
N GLU A 858 -27.64 -0.89 -24.96
CA GLU A 858 -28.79 -1.73 -24.63
C GLU A 858 -28.79 -2.07 -23.13
N ALA A 859 -27.64 -2.45 -22.57
CA ALA A 859 -27.47 -2.65 -21.15
C ALA A 859 -27.78 -1.37 -20.37
N ALA A 860 -27.37 -0.19 -20.85
CA ALA A 860 -27.71 1.09 -20.25
C ALA A 860 -29.22 1.34 -20.20
N ALA A 861 -29.95 1.01 -21.27
CA ALA A 861 -31.42 1.12 -21.30
C ALA A 861 -32.07 0.16 -20.29
N ARG A 862 -31.57 -1.06 -20.17
CA ARG A 862 -32.03 -2.06 -19.17
C ARG A 862 -31.76 -1.60 -17.73
N ILE A 863 -30.59 -1.05 -17.45
CA ILE A 863 -30.26 -0.49 -16.13
C ILE A 863 -31.25 0.60 -15.75
N ARG A 864 -31.60 1.51 -16.69
CA ARG A 864 -32.62 2.55 -16.44
C ARG A 864 -33.98 1.95 -16.07
N GLN A 865 -34.42 0.91 -16.75
CA GLN A 865 -35.67 0.22 -16.43
C GLN A 865 -35.62 -0.44 -15.05
N VAL A 866 -34.57 -1.23 -14.76
CA VAL A 866 -34.39 -1.96 -13.50
C VAL A 866 -34.38 -1.00 -12.32
N LEU A 867 -33.58 0.04 -12.34
CA LEU A 867 -33.47 0.98 -11.22
C LEU A 867 -34.67 1.90 -11.07
N THR A 868 -35.41 2.20 -12.14
CA THR A 868 -36.66 2.97 -12.03
C THR A 868 -37.76 2.16 -11.33
N VAL A 869 -37.88 0.85 -11.63
CA VAL A 869 -38.84 -0.03 -10.99
C VAL A 869 -38.47 -0.34 -9.54
N ASN A 870 -37.17 -0.42 -9.24
CA ASN A 870 -36.66 -0.76 -7.91
C ASN A 870 -36.10 0.47 -7.16
N ALA A 871 -36.69 1.65 -7.36
CA ALA A 871 -36.26 2.88 -6.69
C ALA A 871 -36.33 2.73 -5.16
N LEU A 872 -35.25 3.08 -4.47
CA LEU A 872 -35.13 2.95 -3.00
C LEU A 872 -36.09 3.88 -2.23
N ASN A 873 -36.44 5.01 -2.82
CA ASN A 873 -37.31 6.02 -2.23
C ASN A 873 -37.85 6.95 -3.33
N ALA A 874 -38.74 7.87 -2.96
CA ALA A 874 -39.40 8.78 -3.88
C ALA A 874 -38.45 9.83 -4.52
N ASN A 875 -37.27 10.04 -3.97
CA ASN A 875 -36.29 10.99 -4.46
C ASN A 875 -35.30 10.36 -5.44
N ALA A 876 -35.22 9.04 -5.48
CA ALA A 876 -34.28 8.30 -6.32
C ALA A 876 -34.63 8.50 -7.82
N ARG A 877 -33.64 8.87 -8.62
CA ARG A 877 -33.83 9.20 -10.05
C ARG A 877 -32.54 9.20 -10.85
N PHE A 878 -32.65 8.99 -12.16
CA PHE A 878 -31.55 9.26 -13.09
C PHE A 878 -31.36 10.76 -13.29
N VAL A 879 -30.10 11.16 -13.41
CA VAL A 879 -29.68 12.52 -13.73
C VAL A 879 -28.82 12.45 -15.01
N ASN A 880 -29.15 13.27 -16.00
CA ASN A 880 -28.34 13.31 -17.21
C ASN A 880 -27.02 14.01 -16.91
N MET A 881 -25.92 13.34 -17.24
CA MET A 881 -24.59 13.88 -17.11
C MET A 881 -23.98 14.14 -18.48
N THR A 882 -23.28 15.23 -18.61
CA THR A 882 -22.48 15.56 -19.80
C THR A 882 -21.12 16.09 -19.36
N LEU A 883 -20.09 15.80 -20.16
CA LEU A 883 -18.73 16.27 -19.84
C LEU A 883 -18.66 17.80 -19.98
N SER A 884 -18.19 18.49 -18.95
CA SER A 884 -17.92 19.93 -18.98
C SER A 884 -16.50 20.20 -19.43
N ARG A 885 -16.31 20.81 -20.59
CA ARG A 885 -14.97 21.12 -21.12
C ARG A 885 -14.36 22.40 -20.56
N GLN A 886 -15.18 23.29 -19.99
CA GLN A 886 -14.72 24.62 -19.58
C GLN A 886 -14.40 24.74 -18.09
N GLY A 887 -15.03 23.94 -17.24
CA GLY A 887 -14.89 24.03 -15.78
C GLY A 887 -15.52 25.32 -15.24
N LEU A 888 -14.89 25.94 -14.22
CA LEU A 888 -15.30 27.21 -13.63
C LEU A 888 -15.34 28.34 -14.71
N GLN A 889 -16.45 29.01 -14.78
CA GLN A 889 -16.65 30.19 -15.58
C GLN A 889 -17.07 31.40 -14.72
N VAL A 890 -16.46 32.53 -14.96
CA VAL A 890 -16.85 33.81 -14.33
C VAL A 890 -17.13 34.80 -15.43
N SER A 891 -18.28 35.46 -15.35
CA SER A 891 -18.75 36.46 -16.31
C SER A 891 -19.38 37.63 -15.61
N ARG A 892 -19.51 38.76 -16.33
CA ARG A 892 -20.17 39.97 -15.87
C ARG A 892 -21.40 40.25 -16.72
N SER A 893 -22.47 40.77 -16.11
CA SER A 893 -23.66 41.23 -16.81
C SER A 893 -23.39 42.53 -17.55
#